data_68ebc935d2d16883908348bc05a52bb4
#
_entry.id   68ebc935d2d16883908348bc05a52bb4
#
_cell.length_a   1.000
_cell.length_b   1.000
_cell.length_c   1.000
_cell.angle_alpha   90.00
_cell.angle_beta   90.00
_cell.angle_gamma   90.00
#
_symmetry.space_group_name_H-M   'P 1'
#
loop_
_entity.id
_entity.type
_entity.pdbx_description
1 polymer ?
#
loop_
_entity_poly.entity_id
_entity_poly.type
_entity_poly.pdbx_seq_one_letter_code
_entity_poly.pdbx_strand_id
1 'polypeptide(L)'
;MRRIKLAKTLILCDCLGSQAIDAATISEAAGMNCSRVYTNLCEGQIELAGKEIAQGDVVIACQQERQRFEELAEELEVDTPAFVDLRDRAGWGEGNVAPKMAALVAEAGLSAITGQMGKSIDIISEGTCLVIAGTNGVDAVMQAARDLCQTLAVTVLVPTAEHIPVDRKFDCVVGTVRNAAGALGGFTLKIDSLQQVIVGGRGSFTLSEPQDGAASQCDIIVDLSRHNPMFPAYEKREGYLRADPTHVPSLAKVVFAASQLIGTFEKPLYVRLEESLCAHNRAEQTACSNCLNVCPTGAILSAGEHVTIDPMICAGCGSCAAVCPSGAISYDAPPVDTLFRRLSTLASTYTSAGGKNPRLLVHDGDTGSEMITLAARFGRGLPSDVIPIEIDALSGFGHAEMMAALACGFGEVNILVFPKTDIEVIKSQVSLAQALSGCATIHLLQPGDPDAMSDTLYSDDAAPVACDPILPMGTRRQVARLAAKALQPEATIVGLPQNAPYGAVLVDTNACSLCLSCVSLCPSGALGDNEDLPQLRFQEDACLQCGLCVNICPENAITLKPQMDLTDAAFTQRVMHEEEPFACVECGSLFGVKSTVEKITEKLAGNHAMFANPAAIKMIQMCDNCRIQAQYHSTDNPFQGEERPRVRTSDDYFSKRKDH
;
A
#
# COMPACT_ATOMS: atom_id res chain seq x y z
N MET A 1 -4.55 -39.63 8.98
CA MET A 1 -6.03 -39.58 9.00
C MET A 1 -6.45 -38.21 8.47
N ARG A 2 -7.01 -38.15 7.23
CA ARG A 2 -7.67 -36.92 6.74
C ARG A 2 -8.91 -36.71 7.64
N ARG A 3 -8.91 -35.64 8.46
CA ARG A 3 -10.16 -35.18 9.07
C ARG A 3 -11.09 -34.82 7.92
N ILE A 4 -12.17 -35.55 7.78
CA ILE A 4 -13.32 -35.14 6.96
C ILE A 4 -13.76 -33.82 7.60
N LYS A 5 -13.51 -32.67 6.94
CA LYS A 5 -14.12 -31.41 7.37
C LYS A 5 -15.62 -31.61 7.24
N LEU A 6 -16.32 -31.67 8.37
CA LEU A 6 -17.77 -31.56 8.36
C LEU A 6 -18.14 -30.23 7.66
N ALA A 7 -19.19 -30.26 6.85
CA ALA A 7 -19.70 -29.02 6.26
C ALA A 7 -20.12 -28.07 7.39
N LYS A 8 -19.83 -26.78 7.23
CA LYS A 8 -20.24 -25.74 8.20
C LYS A 8 -21.74 -25.76 8.42
N THR A 9 -22.18 -25.45 9.62
CA THR A 9 -23.60 -25.29 9.95
C THR A 9 -24.03 -23.85 9.63
N LEU A 10 -25.08 -23.71 8.83
CA LEU A 10 -25.70 -22.44 8.48
C LEU A 10 -26.98 -22.21 9.28
N ILE A 11 -27.05 -21.12 10.01
CA ILE A 11 -28.23 -20.69 10.75
C ILE A 11 -28.89 -19.51 10.01
N LEU A 12 -30.06 -19.75 9.46
CA LEU A 12 -30.86 -18.78 8.73
C LEU A 12 -32.07 -18.32 9.58
N CYS A 13 -32.34 -17.00 9.54
CA CYS A 13 -33.51 -16.41 10.19
C CYS A 13 -34.27 -15.48 9.24
N ASP A 14 -35.60 -15.66 9.10
CA ASP A 14 -36.45 -14.79 8.27
C ASP A 14 -36.80 -13.45 8.94
N CYS A 15 -36.31 -13.22 10.15
CA CYS A 15 -36.52 -12.00 10.92
C CYS A 15 -37.98 -11.60 11.06
N LEU A 16 -38.80 -12.46 11.69
CA LEU A 16 -40.23 -12.32 11.87
C LEU A 16 -41.03 -12.29 10.52
N GLY A 17 -40.52 -13.01 9.52
CA GLY A 17 -41.11 -13.05 8.20
C GLY A 17 -40.89 -11.79 7.35
N SER A 18 -39.94 -10.93 7.74
CA SER A 18 -39.65 -9.68 7.01
C SER A 18 -38.82 -9.90 5.74
N GLN A 19 -38.24 -11.08 5.56
CA GLN A 19 -37.47 -11.45 4.37
C GLN A 19 -37.83 -12.89 3.89
N ALA A 20 -37.85 -13.08 2.57
CA ALA A 20 -38.05 -14.39 1.97
C ALA A 20 -36.70 -15.14 1.88
N ILE A 21 -36.65 -16.35 2.45
CA ILE A 21 -35.43 -17.17 2.47
C ILE A 21 -35.71 -18.51 1.76
N ASP A 22 -34.98 -18.78 0.66
CA ASP A 22 -34.89 -20.10 0.03
C ASP A 22 -33.69 -20.85 0.60
N ALA A 23 -33.91 -21.52 1.75
CA ALA A 23 -32.86 -22.25 2.45
C ALA A 23 -32.26 -23.38 1.61
N ALA A 24 -33.01 -23.99 0.72
CA ALA A 24 -32.51 -25.08 -0.13
C ALA A 24 -31.49 -24.56 -1.13
N THR A 25 -31.82 -23.53 -1.90
CA THR A 25 -30.93 -22.90 -2.86
C THR A 25 -29.67 -22.34 -2.15
N ILE A 26 -29.86 -21.67 -0.99
CA ILE A 26 -28.74 -21.07 -0.27
C ILE A 26 -27.77 -22.14 0.27
N SER A 27 -28.29 -23.16 0.94
CA SER A 27 -27.44 -24.20 1.57
C SER A 27 -26.73 -25.06 0.52
N GLU A 28 -27.38 -25.42 -0.57
CA GLU A 28 -26.81 -26.21 -1.66
C GLU A 28 -25.69 -25.44 -2.34
N ALA A 29 -25.93 -24.19 -2.77
CA ALA A 29 -24.94 -23.38 -3.47
C ALA A 29 -23.74 -22.96 -2.57
N ALA A 30 -23.98 -22.68 -1.28
CA ALA A 30 -22.94 -22.38 -0.32
C ALA A 30 -22.19 -23.63 0.19
N GLY A 31 -22.70 -24.84 -0.06
CA GLY A 31 -22.10 -26.08 0.43
C GLY A 31 -22.13 -26.23 1.95
N MET A 32 -23.18 -25.70 2.61
CA MET A 32 -23.35 -25.69 4.06
C MET A 32 -24.60 -26.46 4.49
N ASN A 33 -24.59 -26.99 5.71
CA ASN A 33 -25.75 -27.67 6.26
C ASN A 33 -26.69 -26.66 6.91
N CYS A 34 -27.96 -26.61 6.47
CA CYS A 34 -29.00 -25.81 7.09
C CYS A 34 -30.14 -26.72 7.52
N SER A 35 -30.45 -26.79 8.81
CA SER A 35 -31.50 -27.66 9.34
C SER A 35 -32.88 -27.06 9.10
N ARG A 36 -33.04 -25.74 9.23
CA ARG A 36 -34.29 -24.99 9.08
C ARG A 36 -34.07 -23.49 9.05
N VAL A 37 -35.09 -22.74 8.63
CA VAL A 37 -35.19 -21.30 8.80
C VAL A 37 -35.82 -20.99 10.16
N TYR A 38 -35.21 -20.17 10.95
CA TYR A 38 -35.71 -19.62 12.21
C TYR A 38 -36.49 -18.33 11.93
N THR A 39 -37.41 -17.95 12.87
CA THR A 39 -38.23 -16.73 12.69
C THR A 39 -37.88 -15.62 13.66
N ASN A 40 -37.49 -15.95 14.90
CA ASN A 40 -37.08 -15.00 15.92
C ASN A 40 -35.88 -15.56 16.69
N LEU A 41 -34.76 -15.69 15.98
CA LEU A 41 -33.54 -16.37 16.47
C LEU A 41 -32.92 -15.66 17.66
N CYS A 42 -32.88 -14.34 17.63
CA CYS A 42 -32.18 -13.51 18.63
C CYS A 42 -32.93 -13.37 19.98
N GLU A 43 -34.22 -13.73 20.03
CA GLU A 43 -35.03 -13.67 21.24
C GLU A 43 -35.70 -15.01 21.58
N GLY A 44 -36.82 -15.29 20.91
CA GLY A 44 -37.66 -16.43 21.24
C GLY A 44 -37.03 -17.79 20.93
N GLN A 45 -35.97 -17.85 20.14
CA GLN A 45 -35.29 -19.08 19.72
C GLN A 45 -33.81 -19.10 20.07
N ILE A 46 -33.36 -18.25 21.00
CA ILE A 46 -31.94 -18.12 21.36
C ILE A 46 -31.34 -19.42 21.91
N GLU A 47 -32.12 -20.21 22.66
CA GLU A 47 -31.66 -21.51 23.16
C GLU A 47 -31.38 -22.52 22.04
N LEU A 48 -32.10 -22.37 20.93
CA LEU A 48 -31.90 -23.23 19.76
C LEU A 48 -30.63 -22.80 19.00
N ALA A 49 -30.39 -21.48 18.91
CA ALA A 49 -29.14 -20.94 18.40
C ALA A 49 -27.95 -21.47 19.22
N GLY A 50 -28.03 -21.44 20.56
CA GLY A 50 -27.00 -21.96 21.44
C GLY A 50 -26.66 -23.43 21.21
N LYS A 51 -27.65 -24.28 20.92
CA LYS A 51 -27.42 -25.69 20.58
C LYS A 51 -26.65 -25.90 19.28
N GLU A 52 -26.92 -25.06 18.28
CA GLU A 52 -26.19 -25.14 17.00
C GLU A 52 -24.78 -24.54 17.16
N ILE A 53 -24.63 -23.41 17.83
CA ILE A 53 -23.34 -22.75 18.11
C ILE A 53 -22.41 -23.66 18.91
N ALA A 54 -22.94 -24.41 19.88
CA ALA A 54 -22.17 -25.37 20.66
C ALA A 54 -21.53 -26.51 19.84
N GLN A 55 -22.02 -26.75 18.60
CA GLN A 55 -21.41 -27.75 17.71
C GLN A 55 -20.14 -27.22 17.01
N GLY A 56 -19.90 -25.89 17.04
CA GLY A 56 -18.77 -25.22 16.38
C GLY A 56 -18.90 -25.08 14.87
N ASP A 57 -18.01 -24.30 14.27
CA ASP A 57 -17.91 -24.03 12.81
C ASP A 57 -19.26 -23.58 12.18
N VAL A 58 -19.83 -22.52 12.75
CA VAL A 58 -21.18 -22.01 12.42
C VAL A 58 -21.10 -20.68 11.69
N VAL A 59 -22.01 -20.48 10.71
CA VAL A 59 -22.30 -19.19 10.06
C VAL A 59 -23.71 -18.75 10.45
N ILE A 60 -23.84 -17.55 10.99
CA ILE A 60 -25.14 -16.98 11.42
C ILE A 60 -25.55 -15.85 10.47
N ALA A 61 -26.69 -15.97 9.84
CA ALA A 61 -27.27 -14.96 8.95
C ALA A 61 -27.99 -13.84 9.74
N CYS A 62 -27.24 -13.15 10.60
CA CYS A 62 -27.73 -12.03 11.39
C CYS A 62 -26.57 -11.16 11.84
N GLN A 63 -26.42 -9.97 11.25
CA GLN A 63 -25.41 -8.99 11.65
C GLN A 63 -25.92 -8.06 12.75
N GLN A 64 -27.21 -7.75 12.78
CA GLN A 64 -27.78 -6.78 13.72
C GLN A 64 -27.59 -7.18 15.17
N GLU A 65 -27.83 -8.46 15.49
CA GLU A 65 -27.73 -8.99 16.85
C GLU A 65 -26.42 -9.79 17.07
N ARG A 66 -25.37 -9.44 16.32
CA ARG A 66 -24.08 -10.11 16.35
C ARG A 66 -23.52 -10.20 17.79
N GLN A 67 -23.53 -9.10 18.52
CA GLN A 67 -23.01 -9.03 19.88
C GLN A 67 -23.65 -10.08 20.78
N ARG A 68 -24.97 -10.26 20.67
CA ARG A 68 -25.72 -11.25 21.48
C ARG A 68 -25.28 -12.69 21.22
N PHE A 69 -24.94 -13.00 19.95
CA PHE A 69 -24.47 -14.34 19.60
C PHE A 69 -22.98 -14.52 19.94
N GLU A 70 -22.19 -13.46 19.93
CA GLU A 70 -20.81 -13.47 20.41
C GLU A 70 -20.77 -13.72 21.93
N GLU A 71 -21.59 -13.00 22.71
CA GLU A 71 -21.77 -13.24 24.16
C GLU A 71 -22.22 -14.68 24.44
N LEU A 72 -23.16 -15.21 23.65
CA LEU A 72 -23.61 -16.60 23.79
C LEU A 72 -22.50 -17.62 23.46
N ALA A 73 -21.67 -17.36 22.47
CA ALA A 73 -20.53 -18.24 22.13
C ALA A 73 -19.46 -18.21 23.24
N GLU A 74 -19.22 -17.04 23.86
CA GLU A 74 -18.33 -16.88 25.01
C GLU A 74 -18.87 -17.65 26.23
N GLU A 75 -20.17 -17.54 26.54
CA GLU A 75 -20.83 -18.31 27.61
C GLU A 75 -20.73 -19.83 27.40
N LEU A 76 -20.72 -20.28 26.14
CA LEU A 76 -20.60 -21.68 25.75
C LEU A 76 -19.16 -22.17 25.64
N GLU A 77 -18.17 -21.29 25.82
CA GLU A 77 -16.72 -21.55 25.67
C GLU A 77 -16.36 -22.13 24.29
N VAL A 78 -16.97 -21.61 23.22
CA VAL A 78 -16.70 -22.02 21.83
C VAL A 78 -16.21 -20.85 20.98
N ASP A 79 -15.61 -21.17 19.83
CA ASP A 79 -15.14 -20.16 18.89
C ASP A 79 -16.31 -19.28 18.40
N THR A 80 -16.03 -17.99 18.23
CA THR A 80 -16.99 -17.02 17.71
C THR A 80 -17.52 -17.43 16.32
N PRO A 81 -18.84 -17.51 16.10
CA PRO A 81 -19.43 -17.80 14.79
C PRO A 81 -19.04 -16.75 13.74
N ALA A 82 -19.05 -17.16 12.47
CA ALA A 82 -19.03 -16.20 11.37
C ALA A 82 -20.41 -15.56 11.20
N PHE A 83 -20.45 -14.29 10.81
CA PHE A 83 -21.69 -13.55 10.62
C PHE A 83 -21.84 -13.06 9.18
N VAL A 84 -23.09 -13.01 8.70
CA VAL A 84 -23.43 -12.42 7.41
C VAL A 84 -24.72 -11.60 7.51
N ASP A 85 -24.69 -10.41 6.92
CA ASP A 85 -25.88 -9.57 6.78
C ASP A 85 -26.63 -9.95 5.51
N LEU A 86 -27.65 -10.79 5.66
CA LEU A 86 -28.53 -11.10 4.54
C LEU A 86 -29.67 -10.10 4.38
N ARG A 87 -30.19 -9.59 5.47
CA ARG A 87 -31.36 -8.73 5.47
C ARG A 87 -31.14 -7.42 4.74
N ASP A 88 -30.18 -6.65 5.21
CA ASP A 88 -29.93 -5.30 4.68
C ASP A 88 -29.18 -5.35 3.33
N ARG A 89 -28.36 -6.39 3.10
CA ARG A 89 -27.57 -6.54 1.86
C ARG A 89 -28.30 -7.26 0.72
N ALA A 90 -29.32 -8.07 1.02
CA ALA A 90 -30.03 -8.86 0.03
C ALA A 90 -31.55 -8.95 0.28
N GLY A 91 -31.99 -9.28 1.51
CA GLY A 91 -33.36 -9.70 1.82
C GLY A 91 -34.43 -8.64 1.64
N TRP A 92 -34.06 -7.38 1.69
CA TRP A 92 -34.96 -6.24 1.46
C TRP A 92 -34.77 -5.58 0.10
N GLY A 93 -34.04 -6.22 -0.83
CA GLY A 93 -33.97 -5.83 -2.24
C GLY A 93 -35.09 -6.42 -3.08
N GLU A 94 -35.29 -5.86 -4.25
CA GLU A 94 -36.28 -6.32 -5.20
C GLU A 94 -35.77 -7.50 -6.06
N GLY A 95 -36.68 -8.41 -6.48
CA GLY A 95 -36.38 -9.51 -7.37
C GLY A 95 -36.04 -10.85 -6.70
N ASN A 96 -35.41 -11.77 -7.44
CA ASN A 96 -34.94 -13.05 -6.88
C ASN A 96 -33.58 -12.88 -6.21
N VAL A 97 -33.56 -12.76 -4.89
CA VAL A 97 -32.39 -12.52 -4.08
C VAL A 97 -31.66 -13.79 -3.59
N ALA A 98 -32.22 -14.98 -3.82
CA ALA A 98 -31.65 -16.24 -3.34
C ALA A 98 -30.22 -16.48 -3.84
N PRO A 99 -29.86 -16.23 -5.12
CA PRO A 99 -28.47 -16.35 -5.57
C PRO A 99 -27.51 -15.40 -4.84
N LYS A 100 -27.91 -14.15 -4.58
CA LYS A 100 -27.12 -13.18 -3.83
C LYS A 100 -26.95 -13.59 -2.37
N MET A 101 -27.99 -14.06 -1.71
CA MET A 101 -27.91 -14.60 -0.35
C MET A 101 -26.94 -15.78 -0.28
N ALA A 102 -27.00 -16.71 -1.24
CA ALA A 102 -26.06 -17.84 -1.30
C ALA A 102 -24.61 -17.39 -1.43
N ALA A 103 -24.34 -16.41 -2.30
CA ALA A 103 -23.00 -15.85 -2.49
C ALA A 103 -22.46 -15.21 -1.22
N LEU A 104 -23.25 -14.38 -0.54
CA LEU A 104 -22.86 -13.73 0.73
C LEU A 104 -22.63 -14.75 1.85
N VAL A 105 -23.46 -15.80 1.95
CA VAL A 105 -23.28 -16.90 2.91
C VAL A 105 -21.97 -17.66 2.64
N ALA A 106 -21.72 -18.00 1.37
CA ALA A 106 -20.50 -18.71 1.00
C ALA A 106 -19.24 -17.89 1.30
N GLU A 107 -19.28 -16.59 1.06
CA GLU A 107 -18.18 -15.66 1.37
C GLU A 107 -17.94 -15.58 2.87
N ALA A 108 -18.98 -15.40 3.69
CA ALA A 108 -18.87 -15.40 5.14
C ALA A 108 -18.36 -16.74 5.70
N GLY A 109 -18.67 -17.83 5.01
CA GLY A 109 -18.18 -19.17 5.34
C GLY A 109 -16.72 -19.42 4.95
N LEU A 110 -16.07 -18.53 4.22
CA LEU A 110 -14.63 -18.65 3.99
C LEU A 110 -13.94 -18.63 5.34
N SER A 111 -13.30 -19.73 5.70
CA SER A 111 -12.47 -19.76 6.90
C SER A 111 -11.48 -18.62 6.78
N ALA A 112 -11.45 -17.75 7.78
CA ALA A 112 -10.30 -16.91 7.99
C ALA A 112 -9.08 -17.85 7.83
N ILE A 113 -8.07 -17.44 7.08
CA ILE A 113 -6.83 -18.19 7.04
C ILE A 113 -6.29 -18.12 8.45
N THR A 114 -6.70 -19.11 9.27
CA THR A 114 -6.30 -19.26 10.67
C THR A 114 -4.77 -19.37 10.69
N GLY A 115 -4.12 -18.32 11.16
CA GLY A 115 -2.67 -18.21 11.24
C GLY A 115 -2.09 -16.93 10.64
N GLN A 116 -2.85 -16.13 9.89
CA GLN A 116 -2.46 -14.80 9.46
C GLN A 116 -3.45 -13.76 10.01
N MET A 117 -3.64 -13.71 11.32
CA MET A 117 -3.91 -12.41 11.94
C MET A 117 -2.72 -11.55 11.58
N GLY A 118 -2.97 -10.44 10.87
CA GLY A 118 -1.92 -9.52 10.48
C GLY A 118 -1.05 -9.23 11.70
N LYS A 119 0.24 -9.09 11.50
CA LYS A 119 1.13 -8.70 12.60
C LYS A 119 0.62 -7.37 13.15
N SER A 120 0.61 -7.24 14.46
CA SER A 120 0.27 -6.00 15.15
C SER A 120 1.44 -5.49 15.97
N ILE A 121 1.39 -4.25 16.34
CA ILE A 121 2.29 -3.62 17.29
C ILE A 121 1.48 -2.99 18.42
N ASP A 122 2.03 -3.05 19.62
CA ASP A 122 1.44 -2.37 20.77
C ASP A 122 1.85 -0.90 20.79
N ILE A 123 0.87 -0.02 20.90
CA ILE A 123 1.04 1.42 21.13
C ILE A 123 0.74 1.67 22.59
N ILE A 124 1.72 2.18 23.34
CA ILE A 124 1.55 2.53 24.74
C ILE A 124 1.36 4.04 24.83
N SER A 125 0.26 4.47 25.43
CA SER A 125 -0.02 5.86 25.78
C SER A 125 -0.15 5.97 27.29
N GLU A 126 0.77 6.69 27.91
CA GLU A 126 0.73 6.97 29.36
C GLU A 126 -0.23 8.11 29.70
N GLY A 127 -0.81 8.75 28.67
CA GLY A 127 -1.79 9.82 28.82
C GLY A 127 -1.18 11.21 28.97
N THR A 128 0.08 11.40 28.56
CA THR A 128 0.64 12.76 28.47
C THR A 128 0.01 13.50 27.29
N CYS A 129 -0.66 14.63 27.58
CA CYS A 129 -1.47 15.35 26.61
C CYS A 129 -1.04 16.82 26.48
N LEU A 130 -0.70 17.23 25.26
CA LEU A 130 -0.45 18.64 24.93
C LEU A 130 -1.69 19.25 24.31
N VAL A 131 -2.31 20.22 25.00
CA VAL A 131 -3.41 21.03 24.49
C VAL A 131 -2.85 22.33 23.93
N ILE A 132 -3.07 22.60 22.65
CA ILE A 132 -2.54 23.80 21.98
C ILE A 132 -3.65 24.83 21.85
N ALA A 133 -3.47 25.98 22.47
CA ALA A 133 -4.39 27.09 22.40
C ALA A 133 -4.03 28.07 21.26
N GLY A 134 -5.05 28.67 20.67
CA GLY A 134 -4.91 29.85 19.84
C GLY A 134 -5.14 31.15 20.61
N THR A 135 -5.26 32.25 19.89
CA THR A 135 -5.60 33.57 20.49
C THR A 135 -7.09 33.72 20.78
N ASN A 136 -7.93 32.87 20.20
CA ASN A 136 -9.40 32.92 20.35
C ASN A 136 -9.93 31.69 21.07
N GLY A 137 -11.00 31.86 21.87
CA GLY A 137 -11.68 30.76 22.53
C GLY A 137 -10.90 30.17 23.73
N VAL A 138 -9.98 30.92 24.31
CA VAL A 138 -9.07 30.48 25.37
C VAL A 138 -9.83 29.93 26.57
N ASP A 139 -10.95 30.54 26.98
CA ASP A 139 -11.75 30.06 28.10
C ASP A 139 -12.28 28.63 27.84
N ALA A 140 -12.71 28.34 26.61
CA ALA A 140 -13.15 27.00 26.22
C ALA A 140 -11.99 26.01 26.22
N VAL A 141 -10.79 26.42 25.77
CA VAL A 141 -9.57 25.61 25.83
C VAL A 141 -9.20 25.28 27.28
N MET A 142 -9.25 26.27 28.18
CA MET A 142 -8.97 26.07 29.61
C MET A 142 -10.01 25.16 30.27
N GLN A 143 -11.27 25.24 29.84
CA GLN A 143 -12.30 24.30 30.34
C GLN A 143 -12.03 22.89 29.81
N ALA A 144 -11.72 22.72 28.53
CA ALA A 144 -11.34 21.42 27.96
C ALA A 144 -10.13 20.80 28.68
N ALA A 145 -9.13 21.62 29.00
CA ALA A 145 -7.97 21.17 29.77
C ALA A 145 -8.36 20.71 31.20
N ARG A 146 -9.31 21.40 31.87
CA ARG A 146 -9.84 20.96 33.21
C ARG A 146 -10.57 19.64 33.10
N ASP A 147 -11.34 19.42 32.04
CA ASP A 147 -12.08 18.19 31.83
C ASP A 147 -11.11 17.02 31.53
N LEU A 148 -10.11 17.23 30.68
CA LEU A 148 -9.08 16.24 30.36
C LEU A 148 -8.18 15.87 31.55
N CYS A 149 -7.89 16.82 32.47
CA CYS A 149 -7.07 16.57 33.65
C CYS A 149 -7.63 15.52 34.59
N GLN A 150 -8.89 15.09 34.42
CA GLN A 150 -9.46 14.03 35.22
C GLN A 150 -8.86 12.65 34.88
N THR A 151 -8.37 12.49 33.67
CA THR A 151 -7.85 11.22 33.14
C THR A 151 -6.44 11.33 32.59
N LEU A 152 -6.00 12.50 32.13
CA LEU A 152 -4.74 12.72 31.42
C LEU A 152 -3.81 13.68 32.15
N ALA A 153 -2.50 13.54 31.93
CA ALA A 153 -1.49 14.50 32.36
C ALA A 153 -1.40 15.64 31.34
N VAL A 154 -2.10 16.73 31.58
CA VAL A 154 -2.30 17.83 30.63
C VAL A 154 -1.27 18.93 30.79
N THR A 155 -0.67 19.33 29.68
CA THR A 155 0.09 20.58 29.52
C THR A 155 -0.62 21.46 28.47
N VAL A 156 -0.90 22.72 28.80
CA VAL A 156 -1.48 23.68 27.86
C VAL A 156 -0.41 24.61 27.33
N LEU A 157 -0.24 24.64 26.02
CA LEU A 157 0.62 25.59 25.32
C LEU A 157 -0.22 26.80 24.89
N VAL A 158 0.10 27.98 25.45
CA VAL A 158 -0.56 29.23 25.12
C VAL A 158 0.37 30.16 24.34
N PRO A 159 -0.15 30.99 23.42
CA PRO A 159 0.69 31.91 22.63
C PRO A 159 1.22 33.08 23.45
N THR A 160 0.54 33.50 24.53
CA THR A 160 0.92 34.64 25.37
C THR A 160 0.62 34.37 26.85
N ALA A 161 1.39 35.03 27.72
CA ALA A 161 1.26 34.90 29.18
C ALA A 161 -0.09 35.39 29.76
N GLU A 162 -0.77 36.25 29.05
CA GLU A 162 -2.08 36.81 29.48
C GLU A 162 -3.16 35.75 29.62
N HIS A 163 -2.98 34.62 28.96
CA HIS A 163 -3.93 33.54 28.94
C HIS A 163 -3.70 32.47 30.05
N ILE A 164 -2.68 32.66 30.91
CA ILE A 164 -2.35 31.68 31.96
C ILE A 164 -3.33 31.87 33.12
N PRO A 165 -4.13 30.83 33.48
CA PRO A 165 -5.05 30.93 34.58
C PRO A 165 -4.31 30.88 35.92
N VAL A 166 -4.87 31.57 36.94
CA VAL A 166 -4.35 31.55 38.32
C VAL A 166 -4.60 30.19 39.01
N ASP A 167 -5.77 29.62 38.78
CA ASP A 167 -6.13 28.27 39.25
C ASP A 167 -5.67 27.25 38.17
N ARG A 168 -4.74 26.40 38.59
CA ARG A 168 -4.10 25.44 37.68
C ARG A 168 -4.19 24.03 38.24
N LYS A 169 -4.98 23.21 37.54
CA LYS A 169 -4.99 21.75 37.72
C LYS A 169 -4.10 21.03 36.71
N PHE A 170 -3.48 21.79 35.80
CA PHE A 170 -2.62 21.36 34.70
C PHE A 170 -1.46 22.32 34.54
N ASP A 171 -0.41 21.88 33.84
CA ASP A 171 0.72 22.73 33.55
C ASP A 171 0.40 23.68 32.38
N CYS A 172 0.94 24.90 32.43
CA CYS A 172 0.88 25.85 31.37
C CYS A 172 2.29 26.28 30.93
N VAL A 173 2.49 26.41 29.64
CA VAL A 173 3.72 26.95 29.05
C VAL A 173 3.37 27.94 27.96
N VAL A 174 4.22 28.94 27.77
CA VAL A 174 4.08 29.92 26.68
C VAL A 174 5.01 29.51 25.54
N GLY A 175 4.55 29.61 24.29
CA GLY A 175 5.36 29.32 23.13
C GLY A 175 4.55 29.05 21.88
N THR A 176 5.23 28.71 20.82
CA THR A 176 4.63 28.33 19.52
C THR A 176 5.27 27.06 18.99
N VAL A 177 4.45 26.14 18.48
CA VAL A 177 4.96 24.92 17.84
C VAL A 177 5.62 25.28 16.52
N ARG A 178 6.90 24.95 16.35
CA ARG A 178 7.62 25.07 15.09
C ARG A 178 7.34 23.88 14.17
N ASN A 179 7.48 22.68 14.71
CA ASN A 179 7.14 21.43 14.01
C ASN A 179 6.78 20.33 15.02
N ALA A 180 6.07 19.33 14.52
CA ALA A 180 5.71 18.12 15.25
C ALA A 180 5.94 16.89 14.35
N ALA A 181 6.27 15.74 14.96
CA ALA A 181 6.43 14.45 14.30
C ALA A 181 5.90 13.34 15.21
N GLY A 182 5.66 12.14 14.66
CA GLY A 182 5.18 10.99 15.42
C GLY A 182 3.67 10.76 15.30
N ALA A 183 3.14 9.93 16.19
CA ALA A 183 1.74 9.55 16.31
C ALA A 183 1.42 9.24 17.79
N LEU A 184 0.24 8.69 18.07
CA LEU A 184 -0.19 8.29 19.42
C LEU A 184 0.91 7.56 20.18
N GLY A 185 1.14 7.95 21.43
CA GLY A 185 2.17 7.38 22.32
C GLY A 185 3.60 7.85 22.01
N GLY A 186 3.83 8.73 21.00
CA GLY A 186 5.19 9.11 20.63
C GLY A 186 5.30 10.38 19.79
N PHE A 187 4.53 11.43 20.08
CA PHE A 187 4.72 12.72 19.45
C PHE A 187 5.98 13.42 19.98
N THR A 188 6.74 13.99 19.06
CA THR A 188 7.87 14.87 19.35
C THR A 188 7.60 16.24 18.77
N LEU A 189 7.87 17.29 19.54
CA LEU A 189 7.64 18.68 19.13
C LEU A 189 8.91 19.51 19.32
N LYS A 190 9.06 20.50 18.45
CA LYS A 190 9.97 21.62 18.66
C LYS A 190 9.16 22.89 18.85
N ILE A 191 9.41 23.57 19.96
CA ILE A 191 8.67 24.75 20.40
C ILE A 191 9.62 25.93 20.43
N ASP A 192 9.18 27.04 19.84
CA ASP A 192 9.92 28.31 19.86
C ASP A 192 9.38 29.23 20.94
N SER A 193 10.28 30.09 21.44
CA SER A 193 10.01 31.03 22.52
C SER A 193 9.35 30.36 23.72
N LEU A 194 9.76 29.11 24.00
CA LEU A 194 9.22 28.34 25.12
C LEU A 194 9.61 29.02 26.45
N GLN A 195 8.59 29.35 27.24
CA GLN A 195 8.75 29.86 28.58
C GLN A 195 7.97 29.01 29.57
N GLN A 196 8.62 28.55 30.60
CA GLN A 196 7.99 27.82 31.71
C GLN A 196 7.41 28.79 32.73
N VAL A 197 6.28 28.43 33.30
CA VAL A 197 5.66 29.19 34.37
C VAL A 197 6.29 28.83 35.70
N ILE A 198 7.03 29.76 36.31
CA ILE A 198 7.63 29.62 37.62
C ILE A 198 6.66 30.16 38.64
N VAL A 199 6.16 29.27 39.50
CA VAL A 199 5.11 29.60 40.47
C VAL A 199 5.66 30.49 41.60
N GLY A 200 5.05 31.66 41.75
CA GLY A 200 5.22 32.55 42.89
C GLY A 200 4.19 32.30 44.00
N GLY A 201 4.31 33.00 45.10
CA GLY A 201 3.29 32.95 46.16
C GLY A 201 2.01 33.71 45.81
N ARG A 202 0.86 33.34 46.43
CA ARG A 202 -0.43 34.04 46.35
C ARG A 202 -0.97 34.26 44.92
N GLY A 203 -0.77 33.25 44.07
CA GLY A 203 -1.26 33.32 42.67
C GLY A 203 -0.37 34.12 41.71
N SER A 204 0.77 34.65 42.17
CA SER A 204 1.74 35.25 41.25
C SER A 204 2.59 34.18 40.56
N PHE A 205 3.08 34.50 39.38
CA PHE A 205 4.04 33.68 38.66
C PHE A 205 5.05 34.59 37.87
N THR A 206 6.19 34.03 37.54
CA THR A 206 7.13 34.62 36.58
C THR A 206 7.37 33.63 35.45
N LEU A 207 7.87 34.11 34.32
CA LEU A 207 8.24 33.25 33.20
C LEU A 207 9.75 33.03 33.19
N SER A 208 10.18 31.85 32.77
CA SER A 208 11.57 31.59 32.46
C SER A 208 12.03 32.43 31.26
N GLU A 209 13.36 32.51 31.04
CA GLU A 209 13.87 33.06 29.80
C GLU A 209 13.35 32.27 28.60
N PRO A 210 13.00 32.93 27.48
CA PRO A 210 12.48 32.27 26.28
C PRO A 210 13.55 31.40 25.64
N GLN A 211 13.17 30.19 25.21
CA GLN A 211 14.06 29.23 24.56
C GLN A 211 13.47 28.83 23.21
N ASP A 212 14.26 28.99 22.13
CA ASP A 212 13.86 28.54 20.79
C ASP A 212 14.31 27.09 20.52
N GLY A 213 13.48 26.37 19.77
CA GLY A 213 13.74 24.99 19.38
C GLY A 213 13.74 23.99 20.53
N ALA A 214 13.09 24.33 21.64
CA ALA A 214 12.95 23.44 22.79
C ALA A 214 12.23 22.15 22.39
N ALA A 215 12.82 21.01 22.78
CA ALA A 215 12.23 19.69 22.49
C ALA A 215 11.21 19.33 23.56
N SER A 216 10.06 18.79 23.15
CA SER A 216 9.00 18.26 24.00
C SER A 216 8.47 16.95 23.45
N GLN A 217 7.91 16.11 24.31
CA GLN A 217 7.28 14.85 23.92
C GLN A 217 5.93 14.73 24.63
N CYS A 218 4.98 14.09 23.95
CA CYS A 218 3.68 13.73 24.52
C CYS A 218 3.05 12.57 23.76
N ASP A 219 2.08 11.92 24.36
CA ASP A 219 1.35 10.80 23.75
C ASP A 219 0.20 11.29 22.87
N ILE A 220 -0.43 12.41 23.27
CA ILE A 220 -1.65 12.95 22.67
C ILE A 220 -1.47 14.44 22.40
N ILE A 221 -1.92 14.90 21.24
CA ILE A 221 -2.01 16.33 20.92
C ILE A 221 -3.48 16.70 20.68
N VAL A 222 -3.98 17.68 21.42
CA VAL A 222 -5.29 18.31 21.21
C VAL A 222 -5.07 19.72 20.68
N ASP A 223 -5.23 19.89 19.37
CA ASP A 223 -5.02 21.17 18.68
C ASP A 223 -6.33 21.97 18.62
N LEU A 224 -6.43 22.99 19.46
CA LEU A 224 -7.53 23.94 19.51
C LEU A 224 -7.10 25.34 19.04
N SER A 225 -5.97 25.43 18.34
CA SER A 225 -5.36 26.71 17.93
C SER A 225 -6.06 27.41 16.77
N ARG A 226 -6.82 26.67 15.93
CA ARG A 226 -7.40 27.12 14.66
C ARG A 226 -6.34 27.47 13.57
N HIS A 227 -5.06 27.22 13.81
CA HIS A 227 -4.03 27.35 12.79
C HIS A 227 -4.14 26.21 11.75
N ASN A 228 -3.31 26.23 10.73
CA ASN A 228 -3.21 25.12 9.79
C ASN A 228 -2.82 23.83 10.52
N PRO A 229 -3.33 22.65 10.12
CA PRO A 229 -2.94 21.37 10.71
C PRO A 229 -1.43 21.15 10.64
N MET A 230 -0.87 20.56 11.68
CA MET A 230 0.57 20.26 11.76
C MET A 230 0.98 19.04 10.91
N PHE A 231 0.03 18.19 10.57
CA PHE A 231 0.28 16.96 9.82
C PHE A 231 -0.53 16.91 8.52
N PRO A 232 0.03 16.34 7.44
CA PRO A 232 -0.75 16.01 6.25
C PRO A 232 -1.79 14.95 6.62
N ALA A 233 -2.97 15.01 5.98
CA ALA A 233 -4.10 14.12 6.29
C ALA A 233 -4.32 13.94 7.80
N TYR A 234 -4.36 15.04 8.53
CA TYR A 234 -4.37 15.09 10.00
C TYR A 234 -5.49 14.25 10.62
N GLU A 235 -6.61 14.09 9.94
CA GLU A 235 -7.74 13.26 10.39
C GLU A 235 -7.38 11.77 10.49
N LYS A 236 -6.32 11.35 9.78
CA LYS A 236 -5.79 9.97 9.79
C LYS A 236 -4.60 9.80 10.73
N ARG A 237 -4.20 10.86 11.46
CA ARG A 237 -3.09 10.81 12.42
C ARG A 237 -3.60 10.43 13.81
N GLU A 238 -3.39 9.20 14.22
CA GLU A 238 -3.79 8.73 15.54
C GLU A 238 -3.15 9.56 16.66
N GLY A 239 -3.94 9.93 17.66
CA GLY A 239 -3.50 10.75 18.78
C GLY A 239 -3.44 12.26 18.51
N TYR A 240 -3.60 12.72 17.25
CA TYR A 240 -3.73 14.13 16.91
C TYR A 240 -5.19 14.51 16.67
N LEU A 241 -5.78 15.18 17.66
CA LEU A 241 -7.19 15.53 17.66
C LEU A 241 -7.33 17.04 17.48
N ARG A 242 -8.31 17.47 16.68
CA ARG A 242 -8.48 18.87 16.33
C ARG A 242 -9.93 19.32 16.36
N ALA A 243 -10.18 20.49 16.94
CA ALA A 243 -11.49 21.14 16.92
C ALA A 243 -11.37 22.66 16.92
N ASP A 244 -12.43 23.32 16.46
CA ASP A 244 -12.66 24.74 16.75
C ASP A 244 -13.17 24.88 18.19
N PRO A 245 -12.44 25.57 19.08
CA PRO A 245 -12.87 25.73 20.48
C PRO A 245 -14.18 26.51 20.64
N THR A 246 -14.61 27.24 19.62
CA THR A 246 -15.89 27.97 19.62
C THR A 246 -17.07 27.09 19.20
N HIS A 247 -16.82 25.92 18.61
CA HIS A 247 -17.87 24.97 18.21
C HIS A 247 -18.02 23.86 19.25
N VAL A 248 -18.94 24.06 20.19
CA VAL A 248 -19.14 23.18 21.37
C VAL A 248 -19.27 21.69 21.01
N PRO A 249 -20.05 21.26 20.01
CA PRO A 249 -20.15 19.82 19.71
C PRO A 249 -18.85 19.18 19.27
N SER A 250 -18.04 19.86 18.43
CA SER A 250 -16.74 19.33 17.98
C SER A 250 -15.72 19.32 19.11
N LEU A 251 -15.72 20.33 19.97
CA LEU A 251 -14.87 20.39 21.15
C LEU A 251 -15.19 19.23 22.12
N ALA A 252 -16.48 19.01 22.43
CA ALA A 252 -16.90 17.92 23.30
C ALA A 252 -16.50 16.55 22.73
N LYS A 253 -16.67 16.34 21.42
CA LYS A 253 -16.24 15.11 20.73
C LYS A 253 -14.73 14.88 20.86
N VAL A 254 -13.92 15.90 20.68
CA VAL A 254 -12.45 15.80 20.78
C VAL A 254 -12.01 15.56 22.21
N VAL A 255 -12.60 16.26 23.19
CA VAL A 255 -12.30 16.03 24.63
C VAL A 255 -12.63 14.59 25.03
N PHE A 256 -13.82 14.09 24.64
CA PHE A 256 -14.19 12.71 24.89
C PHE A 256 -13.22 11.72 24.22
N ALA A 257 -12.91 11.93 22.91
CA ALA A 257 -11.99 11.06 22.20
C ALA A 257 -10.59 11.04 22.83
N ALA A 258 -10.05 12.21 23.22
CA ALA A 258 -8.74 12.31 23.87
C ALA A 258 -8.72 11.54 25.22
N SER A 259 -9.78 11.64 26.00
CA SER A 259 -9.87 10.97 27.31
C SER A 259 -9.84 9.44 27.24
N GLN A 260 -10.10 8.86 26.05
CA GLN A 260 -10.08 7.42 25.83
C GLN A 260 -8.69 6.92 25.34
N LEU A 261 -7.74 7.82 25.06
CA LEU A 261 -6.45 7.46 24.48
C LEU A 261 -5.36 7.19 25.54
N ILE A 262 -5.70 6.55 26.64
CA ILE A 262 -4.77 6.09 27.67
C ILE A 262 -4.81 4.58 27.79
N GLY A 263 -3.64 3.94 27.81
CA GLY A 263 -3.51 2.49 27.92
C GLY A 263 -2.65 1.90 26.79
N THR A 264 -2.84 0.61 26.55
CA THR A 264 -2.17 -0.11 25.47
C THR A 264 -3.16 -0.37 24.34
N PHE A 265 -2.81 0.02 23.13
CA PHE A 265 -3.63 -0.14 21.94
C PHE A 265 -2.91 -1.05 20.95
N GLU A 266 -3.61 -2.02 20.42
CA GLU A 266 -3.10 -2.89 19.37
C GLU A 266 -3.33 -2.25 17.99
N LYS A 267 -2.25 -2.05 17.22
CA LYS A 267 -2.32 -1.48 15.88
C LYS A 267 -1.87 -2.50 14.85
N PRO A 268 -2.71 -2.82 13.84
CA PRO A 268 -2.32 -3.72 12.76
C PRO A 268 -1.15 -3.16 11.93
N LEU A 269 -0.24 -4.04 11.52
CA LEU A 269 0.73 -3.76 10.48
C LEU A 269 0.04 -3.94 9.13
N TYR A 270 -0.54 -2.88 8.60
CA TYR A 270 -1.39 -2.90 7.41
C TYR A 270 -0.69 -3.35 6.14
N VAL A 271 0.61 -3.05 6.02
CA VAL A 271 1.38 -3.33 4.82
C VAL A 271 2.69 -4.04 5.16
N ARG A 272 3.10 -4.94 4.26
CA ARG A 272 4.40 -5.59 4.30
C ARG A 272 5.29 -4.99 3.23
N LEU A 273 6.55 -4.76 3.59
CA LEU A 273 7.60 -4.32 2.67
C LEU A 273 8.63 -5.45 2.48
N GLU A 274 8.88 -5.82 1.22
CA GLU A 274 9.99 -6.65 0.80
C GLU A 274 11.04 -5.76 0.10
N GLU A 275 12.07 -5.37 0.84
CA GLU A 275 13.07 -4.38 0.42
C GLU A 275 13.82 -4.79 -0.85
N SER A 276 14.09 -6.09 -1.01
CA SER A 276 14.81 -6.65 -2.16
C SER A 276 14.10 -6.43 -3.49
N LEU A 277 12.76 -6.33 -3.48
CA LEU A 277 11.94 -6.08 -4.67
C LEU A 277 11.76 -4.59 -4.97
N CYS A 278 12.19 -3.70 -4.08
CA CYS A 278 11.95 -2.28 -4.24
C CYS A 278 12.82 -1.68 -5.36
N ALA A 279 12.18 -0.96 -6.28
CA ALA A 279 12.83 -0.28 -7.40
C ALA A 279 13.00 1.22 -7.16
N HIS A 280 13.14 1.65 -5.89
CA HIS A 280 13.17 3.07 -5.54
C HIS A 280 14.43 3.76 -6.03
N ASN A 281 15.59 3.20 -5.74
CA ASN A 281 16.88 3.82 -6.05
C ASN A 281 17.94 2.73 -6.31
N ARG A 282 18.88 3.00 -7.20
CA ARG A 282 20.10 2.21 -7.41
C ARG A 282 21.22 3.16 -7.81
N ALA A 283 22.40 2.97 -7.22
CA ALA A 283 23.60 3.79 -7.52
C ALA A 283 23.31 5.31 -7.46
N GLU A 284 22.61 5.75 -6.42
CA GLU A 284 22.21 7.15 -6.18
C GLU A 284 21.29 7.75 -7.26
N GLN A 285 20.74 6.91 -8.15
CA GLN A 285 19.74 7.32 -9.14
C GLN A 285 18.34 6.93 -8.67
N THR A 286 17.51 7.93 -8.37
CA THR A 286 16.11 7.72 -8.03
C THR A 286 15.32 7.28 -9.25
N ALA A 287 14.53 6.23 -9.09
CA ALA A 287 13.67 5.68 -10.14
C ALA A 287 12.20 5.73 -9.70
N CYS A 288 11.71 4.68 -9.04
CA CYS A 288 10.30 4.59 -8.62
C CYS A 288 10.03 5.42 -7.36
N SER A 289 9.03 6.31 -7.43
CA SER A 289 8.55 7.10 -6.29
C SER A 289 7.03 6.98 -6.06
N ASN A 290 6.37 6.00 -6.69
CA ASN A 290 4.91 5.89 -6.71
C ASN A 290 4.30 5.88 -5.30
N CYS A 291 4.81 5.05 -4.41
CA CYS A 291 4.30 4.94 -3.03
C CYS A 291 4.54 6.20 -2.19
N LEU A 292 5.66 6.90 -2.41
CA LEU A 292 5.97 8.18 -1.76
C LEU A 292 4.96 9.26 -2.15
N ASN A 293 4.57 9.28 -3.44
CA ASN A 293 3.69 10.31 -4.01
C ASN A 293 2.22 10.13 -3.57
N VAL A 294 1.81 8.90 -3.22
CA VAL A 294 0.41 8.61 -2.86
C VAL A 294 0.18 8.42 -1.36
N CYS A 295 1.22 8.48 -0.53
CA CYS A 295 1.05 8.31 0.91
C CYS A 295 0.48 9.59 1.54
N PRO A 296 -0.81 9.62 1.96
CA PRO A 296 -1.43 10.84 2.44
C PRO A 296 -0.88 11.28 3.81
N THR A 297 -0.40 10.34 4.62
CA THR A 297 0.08 10.62 5.99
C THR A 297 1.58 10.88 6.08
N GLY A 298 2.32 10.68 4.97
CA GLY A 298 3.77 10.78 4.95
C GLY A 298 4.48 9.68 5.75
N ALA A 299 3.84 8.51 5.91
CA ALA A 299 4.44 7.37 6.60
C ALA A 299 5.59 6.71 5.82
N ILE A 300 5.73 7.00 4.52
CA ILE A 300 6.74 6.40 3.65
C ILE A 300 7.88 7.37 3.42
N LEU A 301 9.09 6.93 3.67
CA LEU A 301 10.31 7.73 3.49
C LEU A 301 11.33 6.97 2.63
N SER A 302 12.21 7.71 1.95
CA SER A 302 13.36 7.13 1.26
C SER A 302 14.40 6.65 2.26
N ALA A 303 14.90 5.41 2.08
CA ALA A 303 15.92 4.78 2.92
C ALA A 303 17.09 4.25 2.05
N GLY A 304 17.62 5.07 1.18
CA GLY A 304 18.68 4.69 0.25
C GLY A 304 18.11 3.94 -0.97
N GLU A 305 18.42 2.67 -1.15
CA GLU A 305 17.98 1.90 -2.32
C GLU A 305 16.50 1.47 -2.26
N HIS A 306 15.90 1.48 -1.11
CA HIS A 306 14.49 1.16 -0.88
C HIS A 306 13.77 2.26 -0.11
N VAL A 307 12.48 2.11 0.10
CA VAL A 307 11.69 2.96 1.00
C VAL A 307 11.57 2.29 2.36
N THR A 308 11.24 3.07 3.39
CA THR A 308 10.82 2.57 4.70
C THR A 308 9.41 3.06 5.01
N ILE A 309 8.69 2.33 5.85
CA ILE A 309 7.31 2.66 6.23
C ILE A 309 7.25 2.71 7.76
N ASP A 310 6.86 3.88 8.28
CA ASP A 310 6.62 4.04 9.71
C ASP A 310 5.22 3.47 10.06
N PRO A 311 5.15 2.36 10.81
CA PRO A 311 3.89 1.72 11.14
C PRO A 311 3.03 2.56 12.08
N MET A 312 3.64 3.43 12.92
CA MET A 312 2.92 4.32 13.83
C MET A 312 2.16 5.40 13.06
N ILE A 313 2.69 5.84 11.93
CA ILE A 313 2.12 6.88 11.07
C ILE A 313 1.20 6.30 9.99
N CYS A 314 1.41 5.04 9.61
CA CYS A 314 0.61 4.38 8.57
C CYS A 314 -0.86 4.28 9.00
N ALA A 315 -1.77 4.77 8.14
CA ALA A 315 -3.22 4.74 8.38
C ALA A 315 -3.94 3.59 7.65
N GLY A 316 -3.21 2.66 7.03
CA GLY A 316 -3.81 1.46 6.42
C GLY A 316 -4.64 1.68 5.16
N CYS A 317 -4.53 2.82 4.48
CA CYS A 317 -5.37 3.13 3.31
C CYS A 317 -5.12 2.27 2.06
N GLY A 318 -3.99 1.55 1.97
CA GLY A 318 -3.68 0.62 0.90
C GLY A 318 -3.17 1.23 -0.41
N SER A 319 -3.23 2.57 -0.60
CA SER A 319 -2.83 3.24 -1.85
C SER A 319 -1.42 2.86 -2.33
N CYS A 320 -0.46 2.76 -1.41
CA CYS A 320 0.93 2.40 -1.72
C CYS A 320 1.07 0.97 -2.29
N ALA A 321 0.27 0.03 -1.80
CA ALA A 321 0.22 -1.34 -2.32
C ALA A 321 -0.43 -1.38 -3.72
N ALA A 322 -1.50 -0.58 -3.95
CA ALA A 322 -2.17 -0.49 -5.24
C ALA A 322 -1.24 -0.03 -6.36
N VAL A 323 -0.36 0.95 -6.08
CA VAL A 323 0.54 1.54 -7.09
C VAL A 323 1.94 0.91 -7.16
N CYS A 324 2.27 -0.06 -6.30
CA CYS A 324 3.59 -0.67 -6.28
C CYS A 324 3.81 -1.58 -7.50
N PRO A 325 4.74 -1.22 -8.44
CA PRO A 325 4.91 -1.96 -9.69
C PRO A 325 5.58 -3.33 -9.49
N SER A 326 6.41 -3.46 -8.46
CA SER A 326 7.16 -4.69 -8.17
C SER A 326 6.49 -5.60 -7.15
N GLY A 327 5.45 -5.12 -6.45
CA GLY A 327 4.88 -5.83 -5.31
C GLY A 327 5.77 -5.80 -4.05
N ALA A 328 6.80 -4.94 -4.03
CA ALA A 328 7.63 -4.72 -2.83
C ALA A 328 6.77 -4.29 -1.63
N ILE A 329 5.75 -3.48 -1.86
CA ILE A 329 4.72 -3.18 -0.87
C ILE A 329 3.48 -3.99 -1.21
N SER A 330 3.03 -4.79 -0.26
CA SER A 330 1.77 -5.55 -0.34
C SER A 330 0.88 -5.24 0.86
N TYR A 331 -0.44 -5.22 0.65
CA TYR A 331 -1.40 -5.09 1.74
C TYR A 331 -1.52 -6.44 2.47
N ASP A 332 -1.51 -6.42 3.81
CA ASP A 332 -1.40 -7.63 4.64
C ASP A 332 -2.48 -7.71 5.75
N ALA A 333 -3.43 -6.78 5.75
CA ALA A 333 -4.50 -6.73 6.76
C ALA A 333 -5.91 -6.55 6.13
N PRO A 334 -6.50 -7.59 5.51
CA PRO A 334 -5.99 -8.94 5.20
C PRO A 334 -5.12 -8.99 3.92
N PRO A 335 -4.37 -10.09 3.72
CA PRO A 335 -3.62 -10.31 2.47
C PRO A 335 -4.51 -10.32 1.22
N VAL A 336 -3.95 -9.85 0.10
CA VAL A 336 -4.70 -9.72 -1.17
C VAL A 336 -5.26 -11.05 -1.69
N ASP A 337 -4.61 -12.18 -1.40
CA ASP A 337 -5.12 -13.51 -1.76
C ASP A 337 -6.48 -13.82 -1.11
N THR A 338 -6.72 -13.27 0.07
CA THR A 338 -8.04 -13.38 0.73
C THR A 338 -9.11 -12.67 -0.09
N LEU A 339 -8.81 -11.48 -0.60
CA LEU A 339 -9.73 -10.73 -1.45
C LEU A 339 -10.01 -11.45 -2.78
N PHE A 340 -8.98 -11.97 -3.45
CA PHE A 340 -9.18 -12.76 -4.68
C PHE A 340 -10.07 -13.99 -4.45
N ARG A 341 -9.90 -14.66 -3.31
CA ARG A 341 -10.74 -15.80 -2.93
C ARG A 341 -12.18 -15.36 -2.66
N ARG A 342 -12.40 -14.23 -1.96
CA ARG A 342 -13.74 -13.65 -1.74
C ARG A 342 -14.44 -13.36 -3.06
N LEU A 343 -13.77 -12.66 -4.00
CA LEU A 343 -14.30 -12.33 -5.32
C LEU A 343 -14.71 -13.59 -6.11
N SER A 344 -13.81 -14.58 -6.18
CA SER A 344 -14.09 -15.86 -6.88
C SER A 344 -15.26 -16.62 -6.25
N THR A 345 -15.34 -16.67 -4.91
CA THR A 345 -16.44 -17.34 -4.20
C THR A 345 -17.76 -16.64 -4.44
N LEU A 346 -17.81 -15.31 -4.34
CA LEU A 346 -19.03 -14.54 -4.60
C LEU A 346 -19.57 -14.80 -6.02
N ALA A 347 -18.74 -14.65 -7.04
CA ALA A 347 -19.15 -14.82 -8.44
C ALA A 347 -19.58 -16.26 -8.75
N SER A 348 -18.77 -17.25 -8.34
CA SER A 348 -19.03 -18.67 -8.64
C SER A 348 -20.28 -19.19 -7.91
N THR A 349 -20.47 -18.83 -6.63
CA THR A 349 -21.66 -19.24 -5.86
C THR A 349 -22.92 -18.57 -6.38
N TYR A 350 -22.86 -17.27 -6.72
CA TYR A 350 -23.99 -16.57 -7.33
C TYR A 350 -24.46 -17.24 -8.61
N THR A 351 -23.54 -17.58 -9.50
CA THR A 351 -23.84 -18.25 -10.77
C THR A 351 -24.34 -19.66 -10.55
N SER A 352 -23.76 -20.43 -9.64
CA SER A 352 -24.23 -21.81 -9.34
C SER A 352 -25.63 -21.85 -8.73
N ALA A 353 -25.99 -20.79 -8.00
CA ALA A 353 -27.38 -20.60 -7.48
C ALA A 353 -28.38 -20.11 -8.54
N GLY A 354 -28.00 -20.02 -9.82
CA GLY A 354 -28.85 -19.62 -10.94
C GLY A 354 -28.88 -18.11 -11.22
N GLY A 355 -28.04 -17.31 -10.56
CA GLY A 355 -27.89 -15.90 -10.86
C GLY A 355 -27.16 -15.65 -12.20
N LYS A 356 -27.42 -14.50 -12.81
CA LYS A 356 -26.83 -14.10 -14.10
C LYS A 356 -26.30 -12.70 -14.02
N ASN A 357 -25.18 -12.46 -14.72
CA ASN A 357 -24.53 -11.14 -14.87
C ASN A 357 -24.40 -10.38 -13.54
N PRO A 358 -23.70 -10.94 -12.53
CA PRO A 358 -23.56 -10.26 -11.25
C PRO A 358 -22.78 -8.96 -11.41
N ARG A 359 -23.20 -7.91 -10.69
CA ARG A 359 -22.48 -6.65 -10.53
C ARG A 359 -21.84 -6.60 -9.14
N LEU A 360 -20.57 -6.23 -9.08
CA LEU A 360 -19.88 -6.05 -7.80
C LEU A 360 -20.07 -4.62 -7.30
N LEU A 361 -20.42 -4.44 -6.02
CA LEU A 361 -20.47 -3.16 -5.33
C LEU A 361 -19.40 -3.15 -4.23
N VAL A 362 -18.29 -2.45 -4.47
CA VAL A 362 -17.18 -2.32 -3.54
C VAL A 362 -17.42 -1.12 -2.64
N HIS A 363 -17.35 -1.29 -1.32
CA HIS A 363 -17.60 -0.21 -0.36
C HIS A 363 -16.72 -0.34 0.88
N ASP A 364 -16.56 0.77 1.63
CA ASP A 364 -15.92 0.77 2.94
C ASP A 364 -16.87 0.27 4.05
N GLY A 365 -16.31 -0.09 5.19
CA GLY A 365 -17.04 -0.58 6.36
C GLY A 365 -17.83 0.52 7.12
N ASP A 366 -17.52 1.79 6.87
CA ASP A 366 -18.15 2.94 7.54
C ASP A 366 -19.32 3.50 6.73
N THR A 367 -19.03 4.51 5.92
CA THR A 367 -20.04 5.28 5.17
C THR A 367 -20.75 4.44 4.12
N GLY A 368 -20.03 3.54 3.45
CA GLY A 368 -20.61 2.64 2.44
C GLY A 368 -21.58 1.62 3.05
N SER A 369 -21.18 0.98 4.15
CA SER A 369 -22.06 0.04 4.87
C SER A 369 -23.31 0.74 5.43
N GLU A 370 -23.16 1.95 5.98
CA GLU A 370 -24.28 2.74 6.47
C GLU A 370 -25.25 3.10 5.33
N MET A 371 -24.71 3.56 4.18
CA MET A 371 -25.51 3.91 3.00
C MET A 371 -26.33 2.74 2.50
N ILE A 372 -25.74 1.54 2.40
CA ILE A 372 -26.43 0.30 1.99
C ILE A 372 -27.54 -0.05 3.00
N THR A 373 -27.24 0.04 4.30
CA THR A 373 -28.20 -0.23 5.36
C THR A 373 -29.40 0.73 5.32
N LEU A 374 -29.15 2.03 5.11
CA LEU A 374 -30.20 3.04 5.00
C LEU A 374 -31.05 2.81 3.73
N ALA A 375 -30.43 2.50 2.60
CA ALA A 375 -31.14 2.17 1.36
C ALA A 375 -32.05 0.96 1.53
N ALA A 376 -31.60 -0.07 2.26
CA ALA A 376 -32.38 -1.27 2.52
C ALA A 376 -33.57 -1.03 3.48
N ARG A 377 -33.35 -0.24 4.53
CA ARG A 377 -34.35 -0.04 5.60
C ARG A 377 -35.40 1.01 5.27
N PHE A 378 -35.04 2.00 4.46
CA PHE A 378 -35.91 3.15 4.17
C PHE A 378 -36.20 3.35 2.69
N GLY A 379 -35.54 2.61 1.81
CA GLY A 379 -35.69 2.67 0.34
C GLY A 379 -35.93 1.32 -0.30
N ARG A 380 -35.40 1.13 -1.51
CA ARG A 380 -35.54 -0.08 -2.34
C ARG A 380 -34.51 -1.17 -2.06
N GLY A 381 -33.48 -0.87 -1.27
CA GLY A 381 -32.31 -1.74 -1.10
C GLY A 381 -31.45 -1.86 -2.37
N LEU A 382 -30.61 -2.90 -2.41
CA LEU A 382 -29.76 -3.19 -3.56
C LEU A 382 -30.48 -4.11 -4.57
N PRO A 383 -30.32 -3.89 -5.90
CA PRO A 383 -30.80 -4.84 -6.91
C PRO A 383 -30.34 -6.28 -6.66
N SER A 384 -31.08 -7.26 -7.08
CA SER A 384 -30.79 -8.69 -6.82
C SER A 384 -29.49 -9.19 -7.46
N ASP A 385 -29.01 -8.53 -8.49
CA ASP A 385 -27.76 -8.81 -9.21
C ASP A 385 -26.54 -8.01 -8.67
N VAL A 386 -26.75 -7.04 -7.80
CA VAL A 386 -25.67 -6.23 -7.19
C VAL A 386 -25.21 -6.88 -5.88
N ILE A 387 -24.00 -7.39 -5.87
CA ILE A 387 -23.38 -8.09 -4.74
C ILE A 387 -22.42 -7.12 -4.02
N PRO A 388 -22.71 -6.70 -2.79
CA PRO A 388 -21.82 -5.82 -2.03
C PRO A 388 -20.64 -6.60 -1.45
N ILE A 389 -19.45 -5.97 -1.48
CA ILE A 389 -18.24 -6.44 -0.80
C ILE A 389 -17.63 -5.30 0.00
N GLU A 390 -17.43 -5.54 1.29
CA GLU A 390 -16.78 -4.60 2.19
C GLU A 390 -15.27 -4.77 2.15
N ILE A 391 -14.56 -3.64 2.05
CA ILE A 391 -13.09 -3.58 1.98
C ILE A 391 -12.58 -2.48 2.91
N ASP A 392 -11.72 -2.84 3.87
CA ASP A 392 -11.16 -1.88 4.84
C ASP A 392 -10.30 -0.81 4.17
N ALA A 393 -9.51 -1.19 3.17
CA ALA A 393 -8.59 -0.32 2.45
C ALA A 393 -9.08 -0.05 1.01
N LEU A 394 -10.14 0.74 0.88
CA LEU A 394 -10.76 1.02 -0.43
C LEU A 394 -9.76 1.56 -1.47
N SER A 395 -8.83 2.44 -1.08
CA SER A 395 -7.78 2.94 -1.98
C SER A 395 -6.74 1.87 -2.36
N GLY A 396 -6.75 0.72 -1.70
CA GLY A 396 -5.96 -0.47 -2.03
C GLY A 396 -6.60 -1.37 -3.08
N PHE A 397 -7.90 -1.19 -3.37
CA PHE A 397 -8.61 -1.90 -4.44
C PHE A 397 -8.19 -1.33 -5.80
N GLY A 398 -7.06 -1.83 -6.30
CA GLY A 398 -6.44 -1.31 -7.51
C GLY A 398 -6.84 -2.08 -8.77
N HIS A 399 -6.12 -1.81 -9.86
CA HIS A 399 -6.39 -2.41 -11.17
C HIS A 399 -6.37 -3.95 -11.15
N ALA A 400 -5.50 -4.57 -10.36
CA ALA A 400 -5.40 -6.03 -10.31
C ALA A 400 -6.65 -6.66 -9.68
N GLU A 401 -7.19 -6.05 -8.63
CA GLU A 401 -8.41 -6.48 -7.94
C GLU A 401 -9.63 -6.24 -8.81
N MET A 402 -9.72 -5.10 -9.50
CA MET A 402 -10.80 -4.80 -10.47
C MET A 402 -10.80 -5.79 -11.64
N MET A 403 -9.62 -6.07 -12.19
CA MET A 403 -9.41 -7.05 -13.26
C MET A 403 -9.79 -8.47 -12.81
N ALA A 404 -9.38 -8.84 -11.57
CA ALA A 404 -9.76 -10.13 -10.99
C ALA A 404 -11.27 -10.27 -10.85
N ALA A 405 -11.98 -9.24 -10.40
CA ALA A 405 -13.43 -9.25 -10.27
C ALA A 405 -14.11 -9.53 -11.63
N LEU A 406 -13.76 -8.78 -12.68
CA LEU A 406 -14.30 -9.01 -14.03
C LEU A 406 -13.98 -10.40 -14.53
N ALA A 407 -12.75 -10.86 -14.35
CA ALA A 407 -12.32 -12.17 -14.83
C ALA A 407 -12.83 -13.34 -13.99
N CYS A 408 -13.30 -13.12 -12.75
CA CYS A 408 -14.02 -14.12 -11.94
C CYS A 408 -15.46 -14.30 -12.35
N GLY A 409 -16.03 -13.43 -13.21
CA GLY A 409 -17.38 -13.55 -13.71
C GLY A 409 -18.33 -12.43 -13.28
N PHE A 410 -17.85 -11.31 -12.77
CA PHE A 410 -18.66 -10.09 -12.64
C PHE A 410 -18.73 -9.38 -14.00
N GLY A 411 -19.93 -8.94 -14.39
CA GLY A 411 -20.12 -8.14 -15.61
C GLY A 411 -19.70 -6.68 -15.41
N GLU A 412 -19.76 -6.20 -14.16
CA GLU A 412 -19.52 -4.80 -13.81
C GLU A 412 -18.93 -4.67 -12.40
N VAL A 413 -18.12 -3.66 -12.19
CA VAL A 413 -17.53 -3.30 -10.89
C VAL A 413 -17.89 -1.85 -10.55
N ASN A 414 -18.67 -1.66 -9.51
CA ASN A 414 -19.06 -0.36 -8.97
C ASN A 414 -18.30 -0.09 -7.67
N ILE A 415 -17.65 1.04 -7.55
CA ILE A 415 -16.87 1.42 -6.37
C ILE A 415 -17.50 2.65 -5.72
N LEU A 416 -18.02 2.49 -4.51
CA LEU A 416 -18.56 3.61 -3.72
C LEU A 416 -17.41 4.41 -3.13
N VAL A 417 -17.32 5.67 -3.49
CA VAL A 417 -16.28 6.58 -2.99
C VAL A 417 -16.92 7.78 -2.28
N PHE A 418 -16.32 8.18 -1.18
CA PHE A 418 -16.78 9.26 -0.30
C PHE A 418 -15.70 10.34 -0.15
N PRO A 419 -16.03 11.55 0.36
CA PRO A 419 -15.08 12.67 0.43
C PRO A 419 -13.76 12.40 1.16
N LYS A 420 -13.73 11.39 2.05
CA LYS A 420 -12.50 10.97 2.77
C LYS A 420 -11.60 10.03 1.95
N THR A 421 -12.10 9.50 0.84
CA THR A 421 -11.38 8.56 -0.02
C THR A 421 -10.41 9.31 -0.94
N ASP A 422 -9.20 8.80 -1.13
CA ASP A 422 -8.26 9.35 -2.11
C ASP A 422 -8.70 8.96 -3.53
N ILE A 423 -9.57 9.80 -4.10
CA ILE A 423 -10.22 9.54 -5.38
C ILE A 423 -9.25 9.53 -6.56
N GLU A 424 -8.15 10.31 -6.50
CA GLU A 424 -7.22 10.40 -7.63
C GLU A 424 -6.43 9.10 -7.83
N VAL A 425 -6.04 8.44 -6.74
CA VAL A 425 -5.41 7.12 -6.82
C VAL A 425 -6.38 6.12 -7.45
N ILE A 426 -7.62 6.06 -6.97
CA ILE A 426 -8.62 5.13 -7.49
C ILE A 426 -8.92 5.41 -8.97
N LYS A 427 -9.10 6.67 -9.38
CA LYS A 427 -9.30 7.04 -10.80
C LYS A 427 -8.16 6.56 -11.69
N SER A 428 -6.92 6.70 -11.24
CA SER A 428 -5.76 6.21 -11.99
C SER A 428 -5.77 4.69 -12.15
N GLN A 429 -6.18 3.96 -11.10
CA GLN A 429 -6.30 2.52 -11.12
C GLN A 429 -7.48 2.04 -11.99
N VAL A 430 -8.61 2.75 -11.96
CA VAL A 430 -9.77 2.49 -12.86
C VAL A 430 -9.36 2.70 -14.31
N SER A 431 -8.68 3.80 -14.64
CA SER A 431 -8.21 4.06 -16.00
C SER A 431 -7.28 2.95 -16.51
N LEU A 432 -6.38 2.46 -15.65
CA LEU A 432 -5.49 1.35 -15.98
C LEU A 432 -6.27 0.03 -16.16
N ALA A 433 -7.21 -0.27 -15.28
CA ALA A 433 -8.04 -1.47 -15.36
C ALA A 433 -8.93 -1.47 -16.61
N GLN A 434 -9.55 -0.35 -16.97
CA GLN A 434 -10.34 -0.20 -18.19
C GLN A 434 -9.50 -0.41 -19.46
N ALA A 435 -8.27 0.13 -19.49
CA ALA A 435 -7.35 -0.11 -20.60
C ALA A 435 -6.96 -1.59 -20.72
N LEU A 436 -6.66 -2.25 -19.58
CA LEU A 436 -6.26 -3.66 -19.52
C LEU A 436 -7.43 -4.62 -19.83
N SER A 437 -8.66 -4.27 -19.45
CA SER A 437 -9.84 -5.10 -19.72
C SER A 437 -10.43 -4.88 -21.10
N GLY A 438 -10.18 -3.73 -21.73
CA GLY A 438 -10.86 -3.31 -22.95
C GLY A 438 -12.35 -2.99 -22.74
N CYS A 439 -12.81 -2.94 -21.49
CA CYS A 439 -14.20 -2.73 -21.09
C CYS A 439 -14.36 -1.45 -20.30
N ALA A 440 -15.48 -0.75 -20.47
CA ALA A 440 -15.83 0.46 -19.70
C ALA A 440 -16.76 0.15 -18.50
N THR A 441 -16.76 -1.10 -18.02
CA THR A 441 -17.68 -1.60 -16.98
C THR A 441 -17.17 -1.46 -15.55
N ILE A 442 -16.25 -0.51 -15.32
CA ILE A 442 -15.75 -0.17 -13.98
C ILE A 442 -16.14 1.27 -13.69
N HIS A 443 -16.94 1.50 -12.66
CA HIS A 443 -17.54 2.80 -12.36
C HIS A 443 -17.20 3.27 -10.94
N LEU A 444 -17.01 4.59 -10.79
CA LEU A 444 -16.91 5.25 -9.51
C LEU A 444 -18.25 5.92 -9.19
N LEU A 445 -18.89 5.49 -8.11
CA LEU A 445 -20.15 6.02 -7.66
C LEU A 445 -19.94 6.99 -6.49
N GLN A 446 -20.50 8.20 -6.59
CA GLN A 446 -20.48 9.23 -5.55
C GLN A 446 -21.91 9.69 -5.24
N PRO A 447 -22.75 8.81 -4.69
CA PRO A 447 -24.11 9.16 -4.38
C PRO A 447 -24.17 10.17 -3.23
N GLY A 448 -25.07 11.14 -3.34
CA GLY A 448 -25.31 12.13 -2.29
C GLY A 448 -26.10 11.56 -1.11
N ASP A 449 -26.91 10.54 -1.35
CA ASP A 449 -27.78 9.88 -0.39
C ASP A 449 -28.12 8.44 -0.82
N PRO A 450 -28.78 7.64 0.05
CA PRO A 450 -29.15 6.25 -0.24
C PRO A 450 -30.10 6.07 -1.42
N ASP A 451 -31.00 7.01 -1.65
CA ASP A 451 -31.97 6.94 -2.76
C ASP A 451 -31.27 7.16 -4.10
N ALA A 452 -30.34 8.14 -4.18
CA ALA A 452 -29.53 8.38 -5.36
C ALA A 452 -28.63 7.19 -5.70
N MET A 453 -28.11 6.47 -4.69
CA MET A 453 -27.37 5.22 -4.89
C MET A 453 -28.27 4.15 -5.50
N SER A 454 -29.44 3.93 -4.91
CA SER A 454 -30.41 2.94 -5.40
C SER A 454 -30.87 3.27 -6.81
N ASP A 455 -31.23 4.52 -7.10
CA ASP A 455 -31.67 4.95 -8.42
C ASP A 455 -30.60 4.70 -9.49
N THR A 456 -29.34 4.98 -9.19
CA THR A 456 -28.22 4.68 -10.10
C THR A 456 -28.11 3.18 -10.36
N LEU A 457 -28.11 2.35 -9.31
CA LEU A 457 -27.94 0.90 -9.43
C LEU A 457 -29.14 0.20 -10.09
N TYR A 458 -30.36 0.76 -9.99
CA TYR A 458 -31.56 0.22 -10.63
C TYR A 458 -31.78 0.77 -12.04
N SER A 459 -31.12 1.85 -12.45
CA SER A 459 -31.28 2.46 -13.78
C SER A 459 -30.53 1.71 -14.87
N ASP A 460 -29.45 1.01 -14.53
CA ASP A 460 -28.57 0.36 -15.47
C ASP A 460 -28.88 -1.14 -15.57
N ASP A 461 -28.98 -1.66 -16.79
CA ASP A 461 -29.01 -3.10 -17.03
C ASP A 461 -27.61 -3.69 -16.82
N ALA A 462 -27.53 -4.83 -16.14
CA ALA A 462 -26.28 -5.53 -15.89
C ALA A 462 -25.54 -5.86 -17.19
N ALA A 463 -24.30 -5.43 -17.29
CA ALA A 463 -23.45 -5.79 -18.41
C ALA A 463 -23.22 -7.31 -18.44
N PRO A 464 -23.19 -7.95 -19.63
CA PRO A 464 -22.89 -9.37 -19.72
C PRO A 464 -21.47 -9.67 -19.24
N VAL A 465 -21.29 -10.85 -18.65
CA VAL A 465 -19.94 -11.33 -18.27
C VAL A 465 -19.08 -11.44 -19.52
N ALA A 466 -17.89 -10.85 -19.50
CA ALA A 466 -17.04 -10.66 -20.67
C ALA A 466 -16.21 -11.90 -21.06
N CYS A 467 -15.99 -12.84 -20.15
CA CYS A 467 -15.19 -14.05 -20.40
C CYS A 467 -15.65 -15.22 -19.52
N ASP A 468 -15.19 -16.42 -19.84
CA ASP A 468 -15.32 -17.56 -18.94
C ASP A 468 -14.52 -17.29 -17.64
N PRO A 469 -15.08 -17.63 -16.46
CA PRO A 469 -14.44 -17.33 -15.19
C PRO A 469 -13.06 -17.98 -15.05
N ILE A 470 -12.08 -17.19 -14.61
CA ILE A 470 -10.74 -17.68 -14.28
C ILE A 470 -10.52 -17.64 -12.76
N LEU A 471 -9.59 -18.48 -12.27
CA LEU A 471 -9.15 -18.43 -10.90
C LEU A 471 -7.97 -17.44 -10.77
N PRO A 472 -8.10 -16.31 -10.02
CA PRO A 472 -7.02 -15.35 -9.85
C PRO A 472 -5.97 -15.90 -8.89
N MET A 473 -4.85 -16.38 -9.43
CA MET A 473 -3.75 -16.97 -8.67
C MET A 473 -2.42 -16.28 -9.00
N GLY A 474 -1.58 -16.15 -7.99
CA GLY A 474 -0.25 -15.58 -8.11
C GLY A 474 -0.16 -14.11 -7.63
N THR A 475 0.89 -13.44 -8.05
CA THR A 475 1.10 -12.02 -7.72
C THR A 475 0.06 -11.13 -8.41
N ARG A 476 -0.14 -9.91 -7.90
CA ARG A 476 -1.04 -8.92 -8.52
C ARG A 476 -0.72 -8.70 -10.02
N ARG A 477 0.56 -8.66 -10.40
CA ARG A 477 0.98 -8.56 -11.81
C ARG A 477 0.53 -9.76 -12.65
N GLN A 478 0.69 -10.97 -12.11
CA GLN A 478 0.26 -12.20 -12.79
C GLN A 478 -1.26 -12.25 -12.94
N VAL A 479 -1.99 -11.90 -11.88
CA VAL A 479 -3.46 -11.83 -11.92
C VAL A 479 -3.95 -10.80 -12.94
N ALA A 480 -3.37 -9.60 -12.96
CA ALA A 480 -3.74 -8.57 -13.94
C ALA A 480 -3.49 -9.03 -15.38
N ARG A 481 -2.36 -9.70 -15.66
CA ARG A 481 -2.05 -10.25 -16.98
C ARG A 481 -2.99 -11.39 -17.38
N LEU A 482 -3.24 -12.34 -16.47
CA LEU A 482 -4.18 -13.45 -16.72
C LEU A 482 -5.57 -12.94 -17.02
N ALA A 483 -6.05 -11.98 -16.23
CA ALA A 483 -7.34 -11.35 -16.44
C ALA A 483 -7.40 -10.57 -17.77
N ALA A 484 -6.36 -9.79 -18.10
CA ALA A 484 -6.30 -9.08 -19.38
C ALA A 484 -6.34 -10.04 -20.57
N LYS A 485 -5.63 -11.17 -20.51
CA LYS A 485 -5.63 -12.19 -21.55
C LYS A 485 -7.01 -12.87 -21.70
N ALA A 486 -7.73 -13.11 -20.58
CA ALA A 486 -9.06 -13.69 -20.60
C ALA A 486 -10.10 -12.70 -21.15
N LEU A 487 -10.04 -11.43 -20.75
CA LEU A 487 -10.99 -10.39 -21.15
C LEU A 487 -10.76 -9.89 -22.57
N GLN A 488 -9.51 -9.97 -23.09
CA GLN A 488 -9.14 -9.55 -24.44
C GLN A 488 -8.38 -10.68 -25.19
N PRO A 489 -9.03 -11.80 -25.50
CA PRO A 489 -8.37 -12.98 -26.05
C PRO A 489 -7.73 -12.75 -27.43
N GLU A 490 -8.25 -11.82 -28.23
CA GLU A 490 -7.76 -11.50 -29.57
C GLU A 490 -6.68 -10.43 -29.57
N ALA A 491 -6.46 -9.72 -28.43
CA ALA A 491 -5.46 -8.68 -28.35
C ALA A 491 -4.06 -9.28 -28.21
N THR A 492 -3.11 -8.75 -28.96
CA THR A 492 -1.69 -9.09 -28.81
C THR A 492 -0.94 -8.08 -27.95
N ILE A 493 -1.18 -6.80 -28.18
CA ILE A 493 -0.56 -5.70 -27.42
C ILE A 493 -1.66 -4.71 -27.04
N VAL A 494 -1.76 -4.42 -25.75
CA VAL A 494 -2.68 -3.43 -25.20
C VAL A 494 -1.92 -2.15 -24.86
N GLY A 495 -2.33 -1.01 -25.41
CA GLY A 495 -1.79 0.30 -25.05
C GLY A 495 -2.30 0.74 -23.69
N LEU A 496 -1.43 1.30 -22.84
CA LEU A 496 -1.75 1.66 -21.47
C LEU A 496 -1.57 3.17 -21.22
N PRO A 497 -2.24 3.71 -20.19
CA PRO A 497 -2.02 5.09 -19.74
C PRO A 497 -0.57 5.36 -19.38
N GLN A 498 -0.16 6.63 -19.43
CA GLN A 498 1.13 7.05 -18.91
C GLN A 498 1.31 6.65 -17.45
N ASN A 499 2.52 6.30 -17.06
CA ASN A 499 2.88 5.82 -15.72
C ASN A 499 2.29 4.43 -15.37
N ALA A 500 1.76 3.68 -16.32
CA ALA A 500 1.39 2.28 -16.10
C ALA A 500 2.62 1.45 -15.68
N PRO A 501 2.46 0.48 -14.75
CA PRO A 501 3.57 -0.33 -14.26
C PRO A 501 3.98 -1.46 -15.22
N TYR A 502 3.50 -1.43 -16.44
CA TYR A 502 3.73 -2.41 -17.52
C TYR A 502 4.17 -1.69 -18.78
N GLY A 503 5.11 -2.26 -19.52
CA GLY A 503 5.50 -1.69 -20.80
C GLY A 503 6.78 -2.23 -21.40
N ALA A 504 7.01 -1.80 -22.63
CA ALA A 504 8.21 -2.08 -23.38
C ALA A 504 9.30 -1.04 -23.12
N VAL A 505 10.54 -1.48 -23.38
CA VAL A 505 11.70 -0.61 -23.52
C VAL A 505 12.01 -0.52 -25.01
N LEU A 506 12.17 0.69 -25.53
CA LEU A 506 12.59 0.96 -26.89
C LEU A 506 14.03 1.44 -26.86
N VAL A 507 14.88 0.87 -27.73
CA VAL A 507 16.30 1.19 -27.79
C VAL A 507 16.62 1.79 -29.16
N ASP A 508 17.21 2.98 -29.18
CA ASP A 508 17.83 3.54 -30.38
C ASP A 508 19.19 2.86 -30.57
N THR A 509 19.24 1.91 -31.52
CA THR A 509 20.43 1.13 -31.79
C THR A 509 21.60 1.96 -32.39
N ASN A 510 21.30 3.14 -32.96
CA ASN A 510 22.36 4.03 -33.47
C ASN A 510 23.04 4.82 -32.34
N ALA A 511 22.28 5.13 -31.29
CA ALA A 511 22.80 5.83 -30.12
C ALA A 511 23.40 4.89 -29.06
N CYS A 512 22.86 3.68 -28.95
CA CYS A 512 23.27 2.70 -27.94
C CYS A 512 24.70 2.20 -28.15
N SER A 513 25.56 2.42 -27.17
CA SER A 513 26.97 1.96 -27.20
C SER A 513 27.18 0.57 -26.55
N LEU A 514 26.12 -0.15 -26.21
CA LEU A 514 26.15 -1.44 -25.48
C LEU A 514 27.02 -1.40 -24.23
N CYS A 515 26.99 -0.28 -23.49
CA CYS A 515 27.72 -0.13 -22.22
C CYS A 515 27.11 -0.96 -21.07
N LEU A 516 25.91 -1.50 -21.25
CA LEU A 516 25.16 -2.38 -20.32
C LEU A 516 24.88 -1.81 -18.92
N SER A 517 25.07 -0.50 -18.71
CA SER A 517 24.75 0.15 -17.43
C SER A 517 23.26 -0.02 -17.06
N CYS A 518 22.37 -0.05 -18.05
CA CYS A 518 20.95 -0.30 -17.87
C CYS A 518 20.63 -1.73 -17.42
N VAL A 519 21.46 -2.70 -17.77
CA VAL A 519 21.35 -4.12 -17.36
C VAL A 519 21.76 -4.24 -15.90
N SER A 520 22.96 -3.75 -15.55
CA SER A 520 23.52 -3.90 -14.20
C SER A 520 22.67 -3.25 -13.10
N LEU A 521 21.88 -2.24 -13.43
CA LEU A 521 21.01 -1.53 -12.48
C LEU A 521 19.53 -1.91 -12.58
N CYS A 522 19.13 -2.79 -13.50
CA CYS A 522 17.72 -3.19 -13.65
C CYS A 522 17.23 -3.97 -12.42
N PRO A 523 16.31 -3.42 -11.59
CA PRO A 523 15.94 -4.04 -10.31
C PRO A 523 15.17 -5.34 -10.47
N SER A 524 14.53 -5.56 -11.62
CA SER A 524 13.72 -6.75 -11.92
C SER A 524 14.39 -7.74 -12.86
N GLY A 525 15.59 -7.42 -13.37
CA GLY A 525 16.26 -8.26 -14.38
C GLY A 525 15.55 -8.29 -15.74
N ALA A 526 14.65 -7.32 -16.01
CA ALA A 526 13.97 -7.22 -17.31
C ALA A 526 14.93 -6.95 -18.47
N LEU A 527 15.99 -6.19 -18.22
CA LEU A 527 17.11 -6.03 -19.13
C LEU A 527 18.20 -7.04 -18.80
N GLY A 528 18.73 -7.69 -19.80
CA GLY A 528 19.78 -8.69 -19.71
C GLY A 528 20.85 -8.50 -20.78
N ASP A 529 21.95 -9.19 -20.61
CA ASP A 529 23.09 -9.25 -21.53
C ASP A 529 23.32 -10.67 -22.06
N ASN A 530 24.42 -10.88 -22.75
CA ASN A 530 24.92 -12.17 -23.16
C ASN A 530 26.42 -12.23 -22.85
N GLU A 531 26.86 -13.29 -22.18
CA GLU A 531 28.25 -13.49 -21.79
C GLU A 531 29.20 -13.64 -23.01
N ASP A 532 28.69 -14.22 -24.12
CA ASP A 532 29.50 -14.55 -25.28
C ASP A 532 29.50 -13.45 -26.36
N LEU A 533 28.46 -12.61 -26.38
CA LEU A 533 28.26 -11.60 -27.45
C LEU A 533 27.82 -10.25 -26.86
N PRO A 534 28.24 -9.11 -27.42
CA PRO A 534 27.75 -7.81 -27.06
C PRO A 534 26.27 -7.65 -27.43
N GLN A 535 25.37 -8.01 -26.53
CA GLN A 535 23.92 -7.98 -26.71
C GLN A 535 23.23 -7.28 -25.55
N LEU A 536 22.22 -6.47 -25.86
CA LEU A 536 21.23 -6.00 -24.94
C LEU A 536 19.93 -6.76 -25.18
N ARG A 537 19.43 -7.44 -24.17
CA ARG A 537 18.21 -8.23 -24.19
C ARG A 537 17.15 -7.63 -23.28
N PHE A 538 15.88 -7.93 -23.57
CA PHE A 538 14.74 -7.41 -22.81
C PHE A 538 13.61 -8.42 -22.70
N GLN A 539 13.02 -8.54 -21.52
CA GLN A 539 11.81 -9.31 -21.21
C GLN A 539 10.72 -8.36 -20.71
N GLU A 540 9.62 -8.22 -21.46
CA GLU A 540 8.59 -7.24 -21.16
C GLU A 540 7.82 -7.56 -19.87
N ASP A 541 7.50 -8.84 -19.61
CA ASP A 541 6.76 -9.22 -18.41
C ASP A 541 7.45 -8.84 -17.09
N ALA A 542 8.76 -8.86 -17.07
CA ALA A 542 9.56 -8.48 -15.90
C ALA A 542 9.74 -6.96 -15.75
N CYS A 543 9.42 -6.15 -16.76
CA CYS A 543 9.64 -4.71 -16.74
C CYS A 543 8.67 -3.99 -15.81
N LEU A 544 9.20 -3.16 -14.90
CA LEU A 544 8.43 -2.39 -13.91
C LEU A 544 8.11 -0.96 -14.37
N GLN A 545 8.60 -0.54 -15.53
CA GLN A 545 8.50 0.84 -16.02
C GLN A 545 9.02 1.88 -15.02
N CYS A 546 10.01 1.52 -14.22
CA CYS A 546 10.53 2.37 -13.14
C CYS A 546 11.40 3.54 -13.62
N GLY A 547 11.83 3.55 -14.88
CA GLY A 547 12.60 4.64 -15.47
C GLY A 547 14.11 4.60 -15.21
N LEU A 548 14.62 3.69 -14.39
CA LEU A 548 16.04 3.68 -14.01
C LEU A 548 16.98 3.52 -15.22
N CYS A 549 16.62 2.64 -16.16
CA CYS A 549 17.39 2.43 -17.38
C CYS A 549 17.46 3.68 -18.27
N VAL A 550 16.43 4.53 -18.25
CA VAL A 550 16.41 5.82 -18.96
C VAL A 550 17.35 6.80 -18.28
N ASN A 551 17.26 6.91 -16.94
CA ASN A 551 18.04 7.88 -16.17
C ASN A 551 19.55 7.60 -16.20
N ILE A 552 19.94 6.31 -16.24
CA ILE A 552 21.36 5.91 -16.21
C ILE A 552 22.00 5.87 -17.62
N CYS A 553 21.23 5.91 -18.68
CA CYS A 553 21.77 5.77 -20.02
C CYS A 553 22.59 7.00 -20.44
N PRO A 554 23.92 6.89 -20.59
CA PRO A 554 24.77 8.05 -20.93
C PRO A 554 24.51 8.56 -22.36
N GLU A 555 23.96 7.71 -23.23
CA GLU A 555 23.70 8.02 -24.64
C GLU A 555 22.24 8.44 -24.87
N ASN A 556 21.37 8.46 -23.83
CA ASN A 556 19.92 8.70 -23.94
C ASN A 556 19.22 7.81 -24.99
N ALA A 557 19.72 6.58 -25.15
CA ALA A 557 19.26 5.64 -26.17
C ALA A 557 17.99 4.88 -25.79
N ILE A 558 17.43 5.08 -24.59
CA ILE A 558 16.32 4.29 -24.05
C ILE A 558 15.10 5.17 -23.86
N THR A 559 13.95 4.69 -24.36
CA THR A 559 12.62 5.27 -24.06
C THR A 559 11.67 4.18 -23.57
N LEU A 560 10.70 4.58 -22.73
CA LEU A 560 9.67 3.70 -22.20
C LEU A 560 8.39 3.83 -23.01
N LYS A 561 7.70 2.70 -23.23
CA LYS A 561 6.39 2.67 -23.88
C LYS A 561 5.42 1.90 -23.01
N PRO A 562 4.43 2.57 -22.38
CA PRO A 562 3.39 1.91 -21.60
C PRO A 562 2.51 1.01 -22.48
N GLN A 563 2.58 -0.29 -22.25
CA GLN A 563 1.81 -1.33 -22.95
C GLN A 563 1.81 -2.64 -22.15
N MET A 564 0.99 -3.60 -22.56
CA MET A 564 1.09 -4.98 -22.13
C MET A 564 1.05 -5.90 -23.35
N ASP A 565 2.12 -6.63 -23.58
CA ASP A 565 2.17 -7.69 -24.57
C ASP A 565 1.53 -8.96 -23.97
N LEU A 566 0.38 -9.37 -24.48
CA LEU A 566 -0.39 -10.53 -24.00
C LEU A 566 0.07 -11.86 -24.63
N THR A 567 1.05 -11.82 -25.51
CA THR A 567 1.62 -13.02 -26.15
C THR A 567 2.67 -13.68 -25.26
N ASP A 568 3.00 -14.93 -25.57
CA ASP A 568 4.03 -15.67 -24.84
C ASP A 568 5.45 -15.08 -25.06
N ALA A 569 5.64 -14.25 -26.08
CA ALA A 569 6.89 -13.53 -26.32
C ALA A 569 7.27 -12.58 -25.18
N ALA A 570 6.28 -12.08 -24.42
CA ALA A 570 6.52 -11.22 -23.24
C ALA A 570 7.36 -11.92 -22.15
N PHE A 571 7.32 -13.26 -22.07
CA PHE A 571 8.03 -14.06 -21.05
C PHE A 571 9.44 -14.46 -21.48
N THR A 572 9.85 -14.12 -22.69
CA THR A 572 11.17 -14.47 -23.23
C THR A 572 12.04 -13.24 -23.43
N GLN A 573 13.34 -13.39 -23.15
CA GLN A 573 14.28 -12.33 -23.47
C GLN A 573 14.51 -12.26 -25.00
N ARG A 574 14.20 -11.10 -25.57
CA ARG A 574 14.46 -10.79 -26.98
C ARG A 574 15.66 -9.86 -27.10
N VAL A 575 16.43 -10.03 -28.16
CA VAL A 575 17.56 -9.15 -28.48
C VAL A 575 17.04 -7.79 -28.95
N MET A 576 17.46 -6.73 -28.25
CA MET A 576 17.14 -5.35 -28.60
C MET A 576 18.22 -4.66 -29.41
N HIS A 577 19.48 -4.98 -29.12
CA HIS A 577 20.63 -4.50 -29.81
C HIS A 577 21.75 -5.53 -29.72
N GLU A 578 22.45 -5.75 -30.84
CA GLU A 578 23.60 -6.66 -30.94
C GLU A 578 24.65 -6.06 -31.85
N GLU A 579 25.91 -6.17 -31.48
CA GLU A 579 27.06 -5.81 -32.34
C GLU A 579 28.12 -6.90 -32.33
N GLU A 580 29.05 -6.81 -33.29
CA GLU A 580 30.22 -7.67 -33.32
C GLU A 580 31.16 -7.37 -32.16
N PRO A 581 31.72 -8.39 -31.48
CA PRO A 581 32.79 -8.19 -30.53
C PRO A 581 34.08 -7.76 -31.26
N PHE A 582 34.89 -6.93 -30.59
CA PHE A 582 36.21 -6.51 -31.11
C PHE A 582 37.24 -7.61 -30.84
N ALA A 583 38.06 -7.92 -31.87
CA ALA A 583 39.15 -8.87 -31.72
C ALA A 583 40.43 -8.17 -31.22
N CYS A 584 41.02 -8.67 -30.15
CA CYS A 584 42.27 -8.16 -29.61
C CYS A 584 43.38 -8.13 -30.67
N VAL A 585 44.03 -6.98 -30.83
CA VAL A 585 45.09 -6.82 -31.85
C VAL A 585 46.36 -7.62 -31.57
N GLU A 586 46.54 -8.17 -30.37
CA GLU A 586 47.69 -9.00 -29.97
C GLU A 586 47.38 -10.50 -30.02
N CYS A 587 46.30 -10.97 -29.40
CA CYS A 587 46.01 -12.40 -29.23
C CYS A 587 44.79 -12.88 -30.03
N GLY A 588 44.03 -11.98 -30.65
CA GLY A 588 42.80 -12.31 -31.36
C GLY A 588 41.62 -12.67 -30.52
N SER A 589 41.73 -12.70 -29.17
CA SER A 589 40.59 -12.92 -28.29
C SER A 589 39.52 -11.87 -28.47
N LEU A 590 38.27 -12.25 -28.53
CA LEU A 590 37.13 -11.36 -28.63
C LEU A 590 36.90 -10.67 -27.27
N PHE A 591 36.70 -9.35 -27.30
CA PHE A 591 36.39 -8.55 -26.12
C PHE A 591 35.67 -7.27 -26.49
N GLY A 592 34.85 -6.74 -25.58
CA GLY A 592 34.17 -5.46 -25.77
C GLY A 592 33.33 -5.34 -27.03
N VAL A 593 32.84 -4.16 -27.31
CA VAL A 593 31.98 -3.79 -28.43
C VAL A 593 32.82 -3.12 -29.52
N LYS A 594 32.77 -3.61 -30.76
CA LYS A 594 33.60 -3.15 -31.87
C LYS A 594 33.43 -1.64 -32.13
N SER A 595 32.18 -1.17 -32.28
CA SER A 595 31.90 0.26 -32.51
C SER A 595 32.39 1.15 -31.40
N THR A 596 32.27 0.68 -30.13
CA THR A 596 32.70 1.43 -28.94
C THR A 596 34.25 1.53 -28.90
N VAL A 597 34.97 0.43 -29.14
CA VAL A 597 36.42 0.44 -29.16
C VAL A 597 36.94 1.34 -30.32
N GLU A 598 36.32 1.29 -31.51
CA GLU A 598 36.66 2.15 -32.63
C GLU A 598 36.40 3.63 -32.35
N LYS A 599 35.21 3.99 -31.82
CA LYS A 599 34.85 5.37 -31.44
C LYS A 599 35.80 5.93 -30.36
N ILE A 600 36.16 5.12 -29.33
CA ILE A 600 37.12 5.54 -28.30
C ILE A 600 38.47 5.78 -28.89
N THR A 601 38.91 4.87 -29.77
CA THR A 601 40.18 4.98 -30.47
C THR A 601 40.26 6.26 -31.33
N GLU A 602 39.22 6.58 -32.09
CA GLU A 602 39.14 7.80 -32.92
C GLU A 602 39.10 9.07 -32.05
N LYS A 603 38.31 9.11 -30.96
CA LYS A 603 38.19 10.29 -30.09
C LYS A 603 39.48 10.59 -29.36
N LEU A 604 40.24 9.58 -28.93
CA LEU A 604 41.45 9.74 -28.16
C LEU A 604 42.70 9.90 -29.03
N ALA A 605 42.72 9.33 -30.24
CA ALA A 605 43.82 9.48 -31.17
C ALA A 605 43.99 10.94 -31.60
N GLY A 606 45.08 11.55 -31.17
CA GLY A 606 45.45 12.93 -31.53
C GLY A 606 44.81 14.03 -30.67
N ASN A 607 43.83 13.72 -29.81
CA ASN A 607 43.15 14.72 -29.01
C ASN A 607 43.56 14.72 -27.50
N HIS A 608 44.19 13.66 -27.04
CA HIS A 608 44.59 13.55 -25.63
C HIS A 608 46.09 13.25 -25.52
N ALA A 609 46.84 14.04 -24.78
CA ALA A 609 48.31 13.96 -24.64
C ALA A 609 48.83 12.54 -24.31
N MET A 610 48.10 11.79 -23.49
CA MET A 610 48.42 10.42 -23.08
C MET A 610 48.35 9.43 -24.24
N PHE A 611 47.49 9.69 -25.26
CA PHE A 611 47.26 8.84 -26.43
C PHE A 611 47.90 9.42 -27.73
N ALA A 612 48.83 10.36 -27.59
CA ALA A 612 49.62 10.88 -28.71
C ALA A 612 50.60 9.83 -29.29
N ASN A 613 50.90 8.77 -28.52
CA ASN A 613 51.78 7.70 -28.90
C ASN A 613 50.98 6.52 -29.51
N PRO A 614 51.34 5.99 -30.69
CA PRO A 614 50.69 4.82 -31.27
C PRO A 614 50.63 3.58 -30.38
N ALA A 615 51.61 3.40 -29.48
CA ALA A 615 51.60 2.29 -28.53
C ALA A 615 50.48 2.43 -27.46
N ALA A 616 50.19 3.65 -27.03
CA ALA A 616 49.09 3.91 -26.09
C ALA A 616 47.71 3.71 -26.73
N ILE A 617 47.56 4.06 -28.01
CA ILE A 617 46.34 3.79 -28.79
C ILE A 617 46.12 2.29 -28.96
N LYS A 618 47.20 1.53 -29.24
CA LYS A 618 47.14 0.07 -29.36
C LYS A 618 46.66 -0.62 -28.10
N MET A 619 46.96 -0.08 -26.91
CA MET A 619 46.46 -0.62 -25.63
C MET A 619 44.94 -0.55 -25.50
N ILE A 620 44.26 0.41 -26.15
CA ILE A 620 42.79 0.48 -26.17
C ILE A 620 42.21 -0.72 -26.93
N GLN A 621 42.92 -1.20 -27.92
CA GLN A 621 42.53 -2.31 -28.81
C GLN A 621 43.01 -3.68 -28.32
N MET A 622 43.51 -3.79 -27.09
CA MET A 622 43.96 -5.03 -26.45
C MET A 622 42.94 -5.48 -25.40
N CYS A 623 42.76 -6.79 -25.29
CA CYS A 623 42.03 -7.40 -24.17
C CYS A 623 42.79 -7.17 -22.85
N ASP A 624 42.09 -7.31 -21.70
CA ASP A 624 42.66 -7.00 -20.39
C ASP A 624 43.97 -7.77 -20.10
N ASN A 625 44.03 -9.05 -20.47
CA ASN A 625 45.22 -9.85 -20.25
C ASN A 625 46.44 -9.32 -21.09
N CYS A 626 46.22 -8.99 -22.37
CA CYS A 626 47.28 -8.43 -23.17
C CYS A 626 47.69 -7.01 -22.73
N ARG A 627 46.74 -6.22 -22.27
CA ARG A 627 46.97 -4.87 -21.74
C ARG A 627 47.83 -4.92 -20.47
N ILE A 628 47.48 -5.80 -19.52
CA ILE A 628 48.26 -6.01 -18.29
C ILE A 628 49.67 -6.49 -18.62
N GLN A 629 49.84 -7.45 -19.55
CA GLN A 629 51.16 -7.93 -19.97
C GLN A 629 51.99 -6.81 -20.64
N ALA A 630 51.38 -6.03 -21.52
CA ALA A 630 52.05 -4.92 -22.18
C ALA A 630 52.51 -3.83 -21.19
N GLN A 631 51.67 -3.51 -20.18
CA GLN A 631 52.00 -2.57 -19.10
C GLN A 631 53.11 -3.13 -18.19
N TYR A 632 53.04 -4.41 -17.84
CA TYR A 632 54.05 -5.03 -16.96
C TYR A 632 55.44 -5.08 -17.63
N HIS A 633 55.51 -5.26 -18.92
CA HIS A 633 56.77 -5.30 -19.70
C HIS A 633 57.18 -3.93 -20.25
N SER A 634 56.44 -2.86 -19.98
CA SER A 634 56.81 -1.50 -20.41
C SER A 634 57.91 -0.97 -19.53
N THR A 635 58.77 -0.15 -20.12
CA THR A 635 59.86 0.58 -19.39
C THR A 635 59.31 1.63 -18.47
N ASP A 636 58.04 1.99 -18.55
CA ASP A 636 57.34 2.98 -17.72
C ASP A 636 56.23 2.29 -16.89
N ASN A 637 56.60 1.16 -16.30
CA ASN A 637 55.69 0.35 -15.51
C ASN A 637 55.41 1.00 -14.14
N PRO A 638 54.19 1.46 -13.84
CA PRO A 638 53.86 2.08 -12.54
C PRO A 638 53.98 1.11 -11.35
N PHE A 639 54.12 -0.20 -11.63
CA PHE A 639 54.34 -1.27 -10.63
C PHE A 639 55.81 -1.72 -10.52
N GLN A 640 56.74 -1.18 -11.34
CA GLN A 640 58.14 -1.29 -11.07
C GLN A 640 58.43 -0.44 -9.86
N GLY A 641 58.33 -1.01 -8.68
CA GLY A 641 58.77 -0.35 -7.49
C GLY A 641 60.21 0.15 -7.69
N GLU A 642 60.47 1.38 -7.26
CA GLU A 642 61.86 1.84 -7.09
C GLU A 642 62.69 0.75 -6.43
N GLU A 643 63.95 0.60 -6.82
CA GLU A 643 64.85 -0.32 -6.15
C GLU A 643 64.62 -0.22 -4.66
N ARG A 644 64.29 -1.35 -4.02
CA ARG A 644 64.00 -1.37 -2.57
C ARG A 644 65.15 -0.66 -1.88
N PRO A 645 64.93 0.39 -1.12
CA PRO A 645 65.98 1.06 -0.40
C PRO A 645 66.74 0.02 0.41
N ARG A 646 68.05 -0.03 0.24
CA ARG A 646 68.92 -0.96 0.94
C ARG A 646 68.60 -0.95 2.41
N VAL A 647 68.20 -2.09 2.97
CA VAL A 647 67.90 -2.22 4.38
C VAL A 647 69.17 -1.81 5.14
N ARG A 648 69.17 -0.69 5.81
CA ARG A 648 70.23 -0.28 6.66
C ARG A 648 70.18 -1.12 7.93
N THR A 649 71.26 -1.86 8.18
CA THR A 649 71.47 -2.61 9.43
C THR A 649 72.07 -1.73 10.49
N SER A 650 72.04 -2.16 11.75
CA SER A 650 72.74 -1.48 12.84
C SER A 650 74.25 -1.32 12.54
N ASP A 651 74.85 -2.22 11.77
CA ASP A 651 76.26 -2.16 11.39
C ASP A 651 76.58 -1.03 10.39
N ASP A 652 75.60 -0.67 9.54
CA ASP A 652 75.69 0.48 8.61
C ASP A 652 75.69 1.84 9.36
N TYR A 653 75.04 1.90 10.52
CA TYR A 653 75.01 3.11 11.37
C TYR A 653 76.33 3.29 12.18
N PHE A 654 76.98 2.19 12.50
CA PHE A 654 78.25 2.25 13.26
C PHE A 654 79.47 2.19 12.37
N SER A 655 79.32 2.01 11.08
CA SER A 655 80.45 2.04 10.11
C SER A 655 81.00 3.45 9.93
N LYS A 656 82.33 3.60 10.03
CA LYS A 656 83.01 4.85 9.77
C LYS A 656 83.26 5.16 8.28
N ARG A 657 82.74 4.32 7.36
CA ARG A 657 82.89 4.51 5.93
C ARG A 657 81.83 5.52 5.44
N LYS A 658 82.28 6.51 4.59
CA LYS A 658 81.47 7.61 4.08
C LYS A 658 80.73 7.28 2.77
N ASP A 659 80.72 6.04 2.29
CA ASP A 659 80.28 5.55 1.01
C ASP A 659 79.06 4.56 1.12
N HIS A 660 78.29 4.78 2.16
CA HIS A 660 77.02 4.04 2.39
C HIS A 660 75.81 4.77 1.90
#